data_f4cd97263a30c884036244832583b6cc
#
_entry.id   f4cd97263a30c884036244832583b6cc
#
_cell.length_a   1.000
_cell.length_b   1.000
_cell.length_c   1.000
_cell.angle_alpha   90.00
_cell.angle_beta   90.00
_cell.angle_gamma   90.00
#
_symmetry.space_group_name_H-M   'P 1'
#
loop_
_entity.id
_entity.type
_entity.pdbx_description
1 polymer ?
#
loop_
_entity_poly.entity_id
_entity_poly.type
_entity_poly.pdbx_seq_one_letter_code
_entity_poly.pdbx_strand_id
1 'polypeptide(L)'
;MYMTMKLSNLIRKTAIAAALTLALASFAGAESRSDWKAHWITHPWVQSTTNTWISYRKEVNVTKRPDKLIARIAVDSKYWMWINGELAVFEGGLKRGPFPNGTYYDKVDIAPFLKEGNNTIAILLWHFGKQGFSHNSSGQAALIFEAISPELKILSDKSWLCVPNPAYSSTDAPHPNYRLPESNIRFDARKEMQGWNMPGFDVRRKMHGADNVDEMAWPAMGELVERPIPMWKDYGLKEYVSVRQSNDTVYCKLPYNAQITPYLKVEANGGEMVRIMTDNYRGGSENNVRAEYIARKGVQEYENLGWMNGHEVWYIVPSGVKVIDLKYRETGYDTEFSGSFECEDPFLNELWKRAARTLYITMRDTYMDCPDRERAQWWGDEVNELGEAFYALSPSGQLLARKGILELVNWQEANGVVYSPVPAGNRVIELPLQMLASVGWYGFHTQYWFSGDSTFVAEVYPKVQRYLLGSGLWEFKDNGLLNVRQGDWNWGDWGDDIDTEVLTNCWYYLALRSQKEFARILGKQRDAETIEALMKRISDAFDTQYWTGSAYRDPNYKKQTDDRAQAMAVVSGLASPDKYPALFETLKKEYHASPYMEKYVLEALFKMGHADFAIERMKSRYAKMLKYDYTTLFEGWGIGSEGFGGGTINHAWSGGPLTILSQKLCGIEPTAPGFQTFDVKPQLGTLKTASAALETHYGMIRVSISRKSVKSHVASLAIEVPEGTTATVTASNGKPKTMTAGKYSLKIKVD
;
A
#
# COMPACT_ATOMS: atom_id res chain seq x y z
N MET A 1 -11.37 21.49 -45.66
CA MET A 1 -10.73 20.27 -45.23
C MET A 1 -9.25 20.45 -44.83
N TYR A 2 -8.47 21.30 -45.50
CA TYR A 2 -7.05 21.57 -45.19
C TYR A 2 -6.83 22.48 -43.96
N MET A 3 -7.81 23.32 -43.64
CA MET A 3 -7.72 24.26 -42.51
C MET A 3 -8.07 23.60 -41.16
N THR A 4 -8.91 22.60 -41.13
CA THR A 4 -9.28 21.80 -39.93
C THR A 4 -8.15 20.84 -39.48
N MET A 5 -7.36 20.31 -40.40
CA MET A 5 -6.21 19.47 -40.07
C MET A 5 -5.03 20.26 -39.48
N LYS A 6 -4.84 21.54 -39.87
CA LYS A 6 -3.80 22.39 -39.25
C LYS A 6 -4.14 22.82 -37.83
N LEU A 7 -5.43 23.03 -37.52
CA LEU A 7 -5.88 23.43 -36.19
C LEU A 7 -5.76 22.25 -35.20
N SER A 8 -6.08 21.02 -35.61
CA SER A 8 -5.96 19.83 -34.76
C SER A 8 -4.48 19.48 -34.45
N ASN A 9 -3.59 19.71 -35.43
CA ASN A 9 -2.15 19.51 -35.21
C ASN A 9 -1.51 20.61 -34.35
N LEU A 10 -2.05 21.82 -34.37
CA LEU A 10 -1.59 22.93 -33.51
C LEU A 10 -2.05 22.71 -32.07
N ILE A 11 -3.29 22.28 -31.86
CA ILE A 11 -3.84 21.93 -30.54
C ILE A 11 -3.11 20.72 -29.95
N ARG A 12 -2.80 19.69 -30.74
CA ARG A 12 -1.96 18.56 -30.28
C ARG A 12 -0.53 18.98 -29.93
N LYS A 13 0.09 19.87 -30.70
CA LYS A 13 1.46 20.37 -30.39
C LYS A 13 1.46 21.27 -29.16
N THR A 14 0.40 22.07 -28.93
CA THR A 14 0.29 22.91 -27.73
C THR A 14 -0.03 22.08 -26.49
N ALA A 15 -0.85 21.03 -26.60
CA ALA A 15 -1.10 20.10 -25.51
C ALA A 15 0.14 19.26 -25.14
N ILE A 16 0.92 18.84 -26.14
CA ILE A 16 2.19 18.11 -25.92
C ILE A 16 3.25 19.08 -25.34
N ALA A 17 3.32 20.32 -25.78
CA ALA A 17 4.24 21.32 -25.23
C ALA A 17 3.84 21.74 -23.81
N ALA A 18 2.54 21.86 -23.50
CA ALA A 18 2.04 22.11 -22.15
C ALA A 18 2.27 20.89 -21.23
N ALA A 19 2.13 19.66 -21.73
CA ALA A 19 2.46 18.44 -21.01
C ALA A 19 3.98 18.31 -20.79
N LEU A 20 4.83 18.71 -21.74
CA LEU A 20 6.28 18.75 -21.57
C LEU A 20 6.74 19.87 -20.59
N THR A 21 6.05 21.02 -20.56
CA THR A 21 6.35 22.10 -19.62
C THR A 21 5.85 21.75 -18.20
N LEU A 22 4.75 21.01 -18.08
CA LEU A 22 4.31 20.40 -16.83
C LEU A 22 5.20 19.22 -16.40
N ALA A 23 5.79 18.47 -17.33
CA ALA A 23 6.74 17.39 -17.04
C ALA A 23 8.11 17.89 -16.54
N LEU A 24 8.51 19.11 -16.89
CA LEU A 24 9.66 19.79 -16.28
C LEU A 24 9.33 20.38 -14.89
N ALA A 25 8.04 20.49 -14.54
CA ALA A 25 7.59 20.87 -13.19
C ALA A 25 7.39 19.68 -12.25
N SER A 26 7.56 18.42 -12.70
CA SER A 26 7.35 17.23 -11.88
C SER A 26 8.57 16.76 -11.06
N PHE A 27 9.73 17.41 -11.17
CA PHE A 27 10.71 17.45 -10.09
C PHE A 27 10.29 18.39 -8.95
N ALA A 28 9.06 18.90 -9.00
CA ALA A 28 8.46 19.89 -8.11
C ALA A 28 7.99 19.30 -6.76
N GLY A 29 8.61 18.25 -6.24
CA GLY A 29 8.28 17.72 -4.93
C GLY A 29 9.42 17.81 -3.91
N ALA A 30 10.67 17.81 -4.35
CA ALA A 30 11.80 17.96 -3.43
C ALA A 30 12.14 19.45 -3.27
N GLU A 31 11.81 20.02 -2.12
CA GLU A 31 12.24 21.37 -1.77
C GLU A 31 13.65 21.33 -1.22
N SER A 32 14.55 22.13 -1.81
CA SER A 32 15.88 22.33 -1.24
C SER A 32 15.74 22.85 0.20
N ARG A 33 16.64 22.47 1.09
CA ARG A 33 16.73 23.03 2.45
C ARG A 33 16.78 24.57 2.43
N SER A 34 17.34 25.18 1.37
CA SER A 34 17.40 26.63 1.17
C SER A 34 16.01 27.30 0.97
N ASP A 35 14.99 26.54 0.62
CA ASP A 35 13.62 27.06 0.42
C ASP A 35 12.86 27.23 1.75
N TRP A 36 13.41 26.70 2.83
CA TRP A 36 12.88 26.82 4.18
C TRP A 36 13.63 27.88 4.98
N LYS A 37 12.86 28.74 5.67
CA LYS A 37 13.40 29.75 6.60
C LYS A 37 13.57 29.22 8.02
N ALA A 38 12.86 28.12 8.35
CA ALA A 38 12.95 27.43 9.63
C ALA A 38 14.22 26.59 9.72
N HIS A 39 14.60 26.22 10.92
CA HIS A 39 15.73 25.31 11.19
C HIS A 39 15.23 23.96 11.70
N TRP A 40 15.95 22.90 11.37
CA TRP A 40 15.81 21.65 12.10
C TRP A 40 16.26 21.86 13.54
N ILE A 41 15.43 21.50 14.50
CA ILE A 41 15.69 21.66 15.92
C ILE A 41 15.63 20.33 16.65
N THR A 42 16.44 20.20 17.70
CA THR A 42 16.48 19.05 18.60
C THR A 42 16.75 19.49 20.03
N HIS A 43 16.69 18.55 20.97
CA HIS A 43 17.10 18.80 22.35
C HIS A 43 18.64 18.80 22.47
N PRO A 44 19.27 19.82 23.08
CA PRO A 44 20.72 20.02 23.03
C PRO A 44 21.55 18.89 23.64
N TRP A 45 20.98 18.13 24.58
CA TRP A 45 21.74 17.12 25.34
C TRP A 45 21.15 15.69 25.16
N VAL A 46 20.14 15.51 24.33
CA VAL A 46 19.61 14.18 24.08
C VAL A 46 20.43 13.46 23.01
N GLN A 47 20.83 12.24 23.31
CA GLN A 47 21.30 11.33 22.27
C GLN A 47 20.08 10.70 21.59
N SER A 48 20.02 10.78 20.29
CA SER A 48 18.97 10.16 19.50
C SER A 48 19.16 8.64 19.50
N THR A 49 18.55 8.00 20.46
CA THR A 49 18.58 6.56 20.64
C THR A 49 17.24 5.93 20.25
N THR A 50 17.20 4.63 20.25
CA THR A 50 15.96 3.89 19.98
C THR A 50 14.83 4.35 20.90
N ASN A 51 13.65 4.63 20.29
CA ASN A 51 12.43 5.00 21.02
C ASN A 51 12.57 6.31 21.83
N THR A 52 13.13 7.34 21.20
CA THR A 52 13.28 8.67 21.81
C THR A 52 12.01 9.49 21.65
N TRP A 53 11.55 10.10 22.75
CA TRP A 53 10.37 10.95 22.78
C TRP A 53 10.74 12.35 23.25
N ILE A 54 10.38 13.38 22.47
CA ILE A 54 10.68 14.79 22.79
C ILE A 54 9.41 15.61 22.70
N SER A 55 9.09 16.33 23.80
CA SER A 55 8.05 17.35 23.80
C SER A 55 8.64 18.69 23.40
N TYR A 56 8.10 19.30 22.35
CA TYR A 56 8.42 20.65 21.91
C TYR A 56 7.28 21.61 22.22
N ARG A 57 7.60 22.87 22.53
CA ARG A 57 6.61 23.88 22.86
C ARG A 57 7.04 25.26 22.32
N LYS A 58 6.08 26.00 21.79
CA LYS A 58 6.24 27.38 21.34
C LYS A 58 5.05 28.22 21.78
N GLU A 59 5.32 29.33 22.45
CA GLU A 59 4.30 30.38 22.68
C GLU A 59 4.34 31.38 21.52
N VAL A 60 3.16 31.72 20.98
CA VAL A 60 3.01 32.62 19.85
C VAL A 60 1.92 33.64 20.15
N ASN A 61 2.23 34.93 20.01
CA ASN A 61 1.23 35.98 20.09
C ASN A 61 0.68 36.29 18.70
N VAL A 62 -0.62 36.12 18.51
CA VAL A 62 -1.34 36.35 17.28
C VAL A 62 -2.12 37.66 17.40
N THR A 63 -1.67 38.70 16.70
CA THR A 63 -2.34 40.01 16.72
C THR A 63 -3.68 39.98 15.99
N LYS A 64 -3.71 39.26 14.87
CA LYS A 64 -4.92 39.02 14.05
C LYS A 64 -4.86 37.59 13.54
N ARG A 65 -5.93 36.82 13.79
CA ARG A 65 -6.04 35.45 13.31
C ARG A 65 -6.13 35.44 11.79
N PRO A 66 -5.24 34.70 11.09
CA PRO A 66 -5.36 34.52 9.63
C PRO A 66 -6.55 33.61 9.30
N ASP A 67 -7.16 33.80 8.14
CA ASP A 67 -8.21 32.90 7.65
C ASP A 67 -7.67 31.50 7.31
N LYS A 68 -6.42 31.43 6.85
CA LYS A 68 -5.70 30.21 6.51
C LYS A 68 -4.22 30.38 6.85
N LEU A 69 -3.63 29.36 7.50
CA LEU A 69 -2.19 29.31 7.80
C LEU A 69 -1.67 27.89 7.67
N ILE A 70 -1.00 27.60 6.57
CA ILE A 70 -0.43 26.28 6.34
C ILE A 70 0.89 26.16 7.06
N ALA A 71 0.95 25.23 8.01
CA ALA A 71 2.19 24.76 8.61
C ALA A 71 2.79 23.65 7.76
N ARG A 72 4.09 23.76 7.45
CA ARG A 72 4.92 22.69 6.89
C ARG A 72 5.69 22.07 8.03
N ILE A 73 5.59 20.75 8.22
CA ILE A 73 6.16 20.03 9.36
C ILE A 73 6.82 18.75 8.88
N ALA A 74 8.09 18.56 9.25
CA ALA A 74 8.77 17.30 9.07
C ALA A 74 9.47 16.85 10.36
N VAL A 75 9.54 15.55 10.53
CA VAL A 75 10.21 14.90 11.68
C VAL A 75 10.88 13.60 11.24
N ASP A 76 11.79 13.11 12.01
CA ASP A 76 12.12 11.69 12.05
C ASP A 76 11.72 11.16 13.44
N SER A 77 10.60 10.41 13.59
CA SER A 77 9.85 9.64 12.63
C SER A 77 8.36 10.04 12.57
N LYS A 78 7.70 10.22 13.72
CA LYS A 78 6.27 10.54 13.87
C LYS A 78 6.06 11.68 14.85
N TYR A 79 4.91 12.38 14.76
CA TYR A 79 4.56 13.44 15.72
C TYR A 79 3.07 13.54 15.98
N TRP A 80 2.71 14.11 17.12
CA TRP A 80 1.39 14.58 17.49
C TRP A 80 1.47 16.06 17.80
N MET A 81 0.48 16.84 17.36
CA MET A 81 0.47 18.28 17.54
C MET A 81 -0.82 18.73 18.20
N TRP A 82 -0.66 19.55 19.24
CA TRP A 82 -1.75 20.26 19.91
C TRP A 82 -1.53 21.77 19.75
N ILE A 83 -2.64 22.50 19.59
CA ILE A 83 -2.65 23.96 19.62
C ILE A 83 -3.67 24.38 20.69
N ASN A 84 -3.22 25.12 21.68
CA ASN A 84 -4.02 25.49 22.85
C ASN A 84 -4.64 24.30 23.63
N GLY A 85 -4.01 23.13 23.55
CA GLY A 85 -4.51 21.89 24.15
C GLY A 85 -5.46 21.09 23.26
N GLU A 86 -5.91 21.65 22.15
CA GLU A 86 -6.73 20.93 21.16
C GLU A 86 -5.83 20.15 20.21
N LEU A 87 -6.17 18.89 19.96
CA LEU A 87 -5.41 18.01 19.07
C LEU A 87 -5.59 18.42 17.59
N ALA A 88 -4.56 18.99 17.00
CA ALA A 88 -4.56 19.44 15.61
C ALA A 88 -4.07 18.34 14.64
N VAL A 89 -3.16 17.46 15.07
CA VAL A 89 -2.67 16.32 14.27
C VAL A 89 -2.54 15.08 15.15
N PHE A 90 -3.25 14.02 14.76
CA PHE A 90 -3.06 12.69 15.31
C PHE A 90 -2.14 11.88 14.40
N GLU A 91 -0.92 11.58 14.85
CA GLU A 91 0.11 10.85 14.11
C GLU A 91 0.45 11.47 12.75
N GLY A 92 1.17 12.59 12.77
CA GLY A 92 1.81 13.17 11.58
C GLY A 92 3.13 12.49 11.26
N GLY A 93 3.68 12.86 10.10
CA GLY A 93 4.89 12.30 9.52
C GLY A 93 4.66 10.96 8.80
N LEU A 94 5.38 10.75 7.71
CA LEU A 94 5.51 9.44 7.09
C LEU A 94 6.81 8.78 7.53
N LYS A 95 6.88 7.46 7.47
CA LYS A 95 8.14 6.73 7.57
C LYS A 95 9.11 7.28 6.53
N ARG A 96 10.35 7.52 6.98
CA ARG A 96 11.32 8.27 6.21
C ARG A 96 11.87 7.44 5.05
N GLY A 97 12.00 8.05 3.88
CA GLY A 97 12.72 7.54 2.73
C GLY A 97 12.03 7.69 1.38
N PRO A 98 11.60 8.90 0.93
CA PRO A 98 11.17 9.08 -0.47
C PRO A 98 12.29 8.70 -1.45
N PHE A 99 13.54 8.80 -1.01
CA PHE A 99 14.79 8.29 -1.56
C PHE A 99 15.78 8.16 -0.38
N PRO A 100 16.97 7.53 -0.55
CA PRO A 100 17.86 7.20 0.57
C PRO A 100 18.18 8.36 1.53
N ASN A 101 18.25 9.59 1.04
CA ASN A 101 18.49 10.77 1.87
C ASN A 101 17.36 11.81 1.74
N GLY A 102 16.13 11.40 1.95
CA GLY A 102 14.95 12.26 1.88
C GLY A 102 14.05 12.12 3.11
N THR A 103 13.28 13.16 3.39
CA THR A 103 12.28 13.18 4.47
C THR A 103 10.99 13.80 3.96
N TYR A 104 9.84 13.16 4.25
CA TYR A 104 8.54 13.73 3.94
C TYR A 104 8.17 14.83 4.93
N TYR A 105 7.48 15.88 4.44
CA TYR A 105 6.86 16.89 5.28
C TYR A 105 5.35 16.96 5.05
N ASP A 106 4.60 17.23 6.11
CA ASP A 106 3.17 17.42 6.08
C ASP A 106 2.80 18.88 5.86
N LYS A 107 1.66 19.15 5.22
CA LYS A 107 0.99 20.46 5.17
C LYS A 107 -0.29 20.41 6.00
N VAL A 108 -0.38 21.27 7.02
CA VAL A 108 -1.52 21.32 7.94
C VAL A 108 -2.01 22.75 8.05
N ASP A 109 -3.32 23.00 7.83
CA ASP A 109 -3.91 24.30 8.13
C ASP A 109 -4.13 24.45 9.64
N ILE A 110 -3.32 25.28 10.27
CA ILE A 110 -3.39 25.52 11.73
C ILE A 110 -4.24 26.73 12.12
N ALA A 111 -4.72 27.51 11.15
CA ALA A 111 -5.55 28.69 11.45
C ALA A 111 -6.81 28.38 12.28
N PRO A 112 -7.53 27.26 12.07
CA PRO A 112 -8.71 26.94 12.87
C PRO A 112 -8.45 26.83 14.37
N PHE A 113 -7.24 26.44 14.78
CA PHE A 113 -6.85 26.21 16.17
C PHE A 113 -6.27 27.46 16.86
N LEU A 114 -5.98 28.52 16.09
CA LEU A 114 -5.41 29.77 16.62
C LEU A 114 -6.51 30.72 17.08
N LYS A 115 -6.17 31.52 18.08
CA LYS A 115 -6.99 32.66 18.57
C LYS A 115 -6.13 33.94 18.65
N GLU A 116 -6.78 35.10 18.67
CA GLU A 116 -6.07 36.35 18.95
C GLU A 116 -5.49 36.34 20.36
N GLY A 117 -4.30 36.93 20.53
CA GLY A 117 -3.54 36.87 21.77
C GLY A 117 -2.59 35.68 21.82
N ASN A 118 -2.31 35.21 23.03
CA ASN A 118 -1.34 34.14 23.26
C ASN A 118 -1.87 32.77 22.86
N ASN A 119 -1.09 32.05 22.09
CA ASN A 119 -1.33 30.66 21.66
C ASN A 119 -0.15 29.78 22.06
N THR A 120 -0.42 28.53 22.33
CA THR A 120 0.57 27.49 22.59
C THR A 120 0.52 26.46 21.49
N ILE A 121 1.65 26.25 20.80
CA ILE A 121 1.85 25.11 19.91
C ILE A 121 2.70 24.08 20.65
N ALA A 122 2.22 22.86 20.76
CA ALA A 122 2.89 21.76 21.44
C ALA A 122 2.99 20.55 20.51
N ILE A 123 4.20 20.01 20.34
CA ILE A 123 4.46 18.87 19.45
C ILE A 123 5.19 17.78 20.26
N LEU A 124 4.63 16.57 20.24
CA LEU A 124 5.29 15.39 20.75
C LEU A 124 5.91 14.63 19.57
N LEU A 125 7.22 14.57 19.52
CA LEU A 125 7.97 13.81 18.54
C LEU A 125 8.28 12.42 19.06
N TRP A 126 8.06 11.41 18.24
CA TRP A 126 8.52 10.04 18.46
C TRP A 126 9.53 9.65 17.39
N HIS A 127 10.79 9.59 17.79
CA HIS A 127 11.89 9.11 16.97
C HIS A 127 12.10 7.62 17.20
N PHE A 128 11.97 6.80 16.15
CA PHE A 128 12.16 5.37 16.25
C PHE A 128 13.61 5.02 16.61
N GLY A 129 14.58 5.78 16.07
CA GLY A 129 16.00 5.66 16.39
C GLY A 129 16.64 4.36 15.95
N LYS A 130 15.99 3.64 15.04
CA LYS A 130 16.49 2.42 14.42
C LYS A 130 16.00 2.31 12.99
N GLN A 131 16.71 1.52 12.20
CA GLN A 131 16.34 1.15 10.87
C GLN A 131 15.25 0.07 10.88
N GLY A 132 14.53 -0.07 9.79
CA GLY A 132 13.53 -1.11 9.59
C GLY A 132 13.35 -1.44 8.12
N PHE A 133 12.47 -2.40 7.82
CA PHE A 133 12.11 -2.77 6.45
C PHE A 133 11.16 -1.77 5.77
N SER A 134 10.70 -0.76 6.52
CA SER A 134 9.80 0.29 6.03
C SER A 134 10.27 1.71 6.39
N HIS A 135 11.48 1.86 6.91
CA HIS A 135 11.97 3.15 7.42
C HIS A 135 13.49 3.25 7.32
N ASN A 136 13.98 4.37 6.81
CA ASN A 136 15.39 4.72 6.81
C ASN A 136 15.63 5.89 7.76
N SER A 137 15.98 5.61 9.01
CA SER A 137 16.22 6.63 10.03
C SER A 137 17.40 7.54 9.68
N SER A 138 17.24 8.83 9.92
CA SER A 138 18.34 9.80 9.85
C SER A 138 19.35 9.65 11.00
N GLY A 139 18.96 8.90 12.04
CA GLY A 139 19.73 8.82 13.30
C GLY A 139 19.51 10.02 14.22
N GLN A 140 18.60 10.95 13.87
CA GLN A 140 18.42 12.20 14.58
C GLN A 140 16.97 12.46 14.97
N ALA A 141 16.69 12.60 16.28
CA ALA A 141 15.38 13.01 16.80
C ALA A 141 15.17 14.52 16.58
N ALA A 142 14.77 14.92 15.39
CA ALA A 142 14.67 16.32 15.01
C ALA A 142 13.29 16.66 14.41
N LEU A 143 12.93 17.95 14.54
CA LEU A 143 11.73 18.58 14.05
C LEU A 143 12.09 19.82 13.22
N ILE A 144 11.43 20.04 12.10
CA ILE A 144 11.36 21.34 11.42
C ILE A 144 9.91 21.76 11.27
N PHE A 145 9.62 23.04 11.56
CA PHE A 145 8.28 23.61 11.50
C PHE A 145 8.33 25.01 10.90
N GLU A 146 7.51 25.24 9.90
CA GLU A 146 7.38 26.54 9.27
C GLU A 146 5.93 26.86 8.93
N ALA A 147 5.41 28.00 9.43
CA ALA A 147 4.11 28.54 9.05
C ALA A 147 4.24 30.05 8.80
N ILE A 148 3.97 30.47 7.58
CA ILE A 148 4.18 31.86 7.14
C ILE A 148 2.93 32.39 6.45
N SER A 149 2.43 33.54 6.92
CA SER A 149 1.49 34.41 6.22
C SER A 149 2.00 35.85 6.28
N PRO A 150 1.34 36.81 5.61
CA PRO A 150 1.68 38.23 5.75
C PRO A 150 1.57 38.75 7.19
N GLU A 151 0.65 38.19 7.97
CA GLU A 151 0.33 38.64 9.33
C GLU A 151 1.11 37.89 10.41
N LEU A 152 1.55 36.68 10.13
CA LEU A 152 2.11 35.77 11.13
C LEU A 152 3.23 34.91 10.57
N LYS A 153 4.33 34.84 11.30
CA LYS A 153 5.48 33.99 10.99
C LYS A 153 5.86 33.14 12.19
N ILE A 154 5.79 31.84 12.05
CA ILE A 154 6.17 30.87 13.09
C ILE A 154 7.20 29.93 12.48
N LEU A 155 8.42 29.95 13.01
CA LEU A 155 9.52 29.12 12.53
C LEU A 155 10.09 28.31 13.69
N SER A 156 10.54 27.09 13.41
CA SER A 156 11.40 26.37 14.35
C SER A 156 12.80 26.97 14.37
N ASP A 157 13.25 27.31 15.56
CA ASP A 157 14.55 27.88 15.90
C ASP A 157 14.84 27.67 17.39
N LYS A 158 15.94 28.22 17.87
CA LYS A 158 16.39 28.16 19.29
C LYS A 158 15.41 28.78 20.30
N SER A 159 14.38 29.48 19.87
CA SER A 159 13.33 30.01 20.75
C SER A 159 12.25 29.03 21.12
N TRP A 160 12.23 27.84 20.49
CA TRP A 160 11.40 26.74 20.92
C TRP A 160 11.94 26.11 22.19
N LEU A 161 11.05 25.67 23.06
CA LEU A 161 11.40 24.92 24.26
C LEU A 161 11.20 23.43 23.99
N CYS A 162 12.07 22.59 24.54
CA CYS A 162 11.97 21.15 24.40
C CYS A 162 12.45 20.40 25.64
N VAL A 163 12.00 19.16 25.77
CA VAL A 163 12.42 18.25 26.84
C VAL A 163 12.20 16.80 26.38
N PRO A 164 13.12 15.86 26.68
CA PRO A 164 12.83 14.44 26.57
C PRO A 164 11.63 14.12 27.48
N ASN A 165 10.56 13.56 26.93
CA ASN A 165 9.36 13.33 27.72
C ASN A 165 9.59 12.17 28.71
N PRO A 166 9.58 12.42 30.01
CA PRO A 166 9.98 11.42 31.01
C PRO A 166 8.97 10.31 31.20
N ALA A 167 7.73 10.47 30.69
CA ALA A 167 6.69 9.45 30.79
C ALA A 167 6.88 8.31 29.80
N TYR A 168 7.56 8.55 28.67
CA TYR A 168 7.76 7.55 27.62
C TYR A 168 9.11 6.86 27.76
N SER A 169 9.13 5.56 27.55
CA SER A 169 10.35 4.74 27.53
C SER A 169 10.12 3.45 26.76
N SER A 170 11.20 2.72 26.47
CA SER A 170 11.14 1.37 25.93
C SER A 170 10.65 0.38 27.02
N THR A 171 10.02 -0.70 26.58
CA THR A 171 9.66 -1.85 27.43
C THR A 171 10.87 -2.77 27.62
N ASP A 172 10.77 -3.66 28.58
CA ASP A 172 11.68 -4.80 28.66
C ASP A 172 11.41 -5.78 27.51
N ALA A 173 12.29 -6.78 27.33
CA ALA A 173 12.08 -7.88 26.39
C ALA A 173 10.77 -8.65 26.69
N PRO A 174 10.16 -9.29 25.71
CA PRO A 174 10.57 -9.37 24.31
C PRO A 174 10.29 -8.08 23.53
N HIS A 175 11.20 -7.75 22.62
CA HIS A 175 11.05 -6.63 21.70
C HIS A 175 10.32 -7.04 20.42
N PRO A 176 9.77 -6.09 19.65
CA PRO A 176 9.25 -6.37 18.33
C PRO A 176 10.34 -6.93 17.41
N ASN A 177 9.93 -7.58 16.33
CA ASN A 177 10.84 -8.07 15.30
C ASN A 177 11.79 -6.96 14.82
N TYR A 178 13.04 -7.31 14.51
CA TYR A 178 14.05 -6.34 14.05
C TYR A 178 13.70 -5.65 12.72
N ARG A 179 12.74 -6.19 11.97
CA ARG A 179 12.22 -5.61 10.72
C ARG A 179 11.35 -4.40 10.98
N LEU A 180 10.64 -4.36 12.13
CA LEU A 180 9.81 -3.21 12.52
C LEU A 180 10.69 -2.03 12.98
N PRO A 181 10.53 -0.85 12.40
CA PRO A 181 11.19 0.37 12.93
C PRO A 181 10.55 0.84 14.25
N GLU A 182 9.27 0.55 14.48
CA GLU A 182 8.55 0.87 15.70
C GLU A 182 9.03 0.02 16.89
N SER A 183 9.05 0.61 18.07
CA SER A 183 9.35 -0.06 19.34
C SER A 183 8.07 -0.19 20.18
N ASN A 184 8.10 -1.09 21.14
CA ASN A 184 7.10 -1.10 22.21
C ASN A 184 7.14 0.20 23.00
N ILE A 185 6.00 0.71 23.39
CA ILE A 185 5.86 1.94 24.18
C ILE A 185 5.50 1.58 25.62
N ARG A 186 6.30 2.07 26.58
CA ARG A 186 5.94 2.12 28.00
C ARG A 186 5.63 3.56 28.36
N PHE A 187 4.43 3.80 28.91
CA PHE A 187 4.04 5.09 29.45
C PHE A 187 3.90 5.02 30.97
N ASP A 188 4.65 5.82 31.71
CA ASP A 188 4.58 5.91 33.16
C ASP A 188 3.82 7.18 33.57
N ALA A 189 2.54 7.03 33.91
CA ALA A 189 1.66 8.13 34.27
C ALA A 189 2.13 8.90 35.54
N ARG A 190 2.98 8.32 36.37
CA ARG A 190 3.56 8.98 37.54
C ARG A 190 4.56 10.07 37.16
N LYS A 191 5.14 9.97 35.94
CA LYS A 191 6.12 10.91 35.38
C LYS A 191 5.52 11.85 34.36
N GLU A 192 4.21 11.75 34.09
CA GLU A 192 3.53 12.58 33.12
C GLU A 192 3.65 14.07 33.46
N MET A 193 4.03 14.86 32.47
CA MET A 193 4.03 16.32 32.55
C MET A 193 2.63 16.87 32.25
N GLN A 194 1.71 16.71 33.20
CA GLN A 194 0.30 17.10 32.99
C GLN A 194 0.16 18.54 32.52
N GLY A 195 -0.60 18.75 31.47
CA GLY A 195 -0.88 20.06 30.90
C GLY A 195 0.29 20.69 30.12
N TRP A 196 1.35 19.95 29.82
CA TRP A 196 2.49 20.47 29.05
C TRP A 196 2.10 21.02 27.67
N ASN A 197 1.00 20.51 27.10
CA ASN A 197 0.41 20.93 25.83
C ASN A 197 -0.67 22.02 25.96
N MET A 198 -0.92 22.50 27.18
CA MET A 198 -1.93 23.51 27.50
C MET A 198 -1.31 24.90 27.68
N PRO A 199 -2.05 26.00 27.42
CA PRO A 199 -1.65 27.34 27.82
C PRO A 199 -1.39 27.42 29.34
N GLY A 200 -0.39 28.23 29.75
CA GLY A 200 -0.11 28.49 31.16
C GLY A 200 0.72 27.42 31.88
N PHE A 201 1.23 26.41 31.19
CA PHE A 201 2.15 25.44 31.79
C PHE A 201 3.45 26.10 32.25
N ASP A 202 3.91 25.80 33.47
CA ASP A 202 5.18 26.35 33.99
C ASP A 202 6.38 25.63 33.38
N VAL A 203 7.03 26.29 32.42
CA VAL A 203 8.17 25.76 31.67
C VAL A 203 9.51 25.91 32.41
N ARG A 204 9.61 26.81 33.42
CA ARG A 204 10.86 27.32 34.05
C ARG A 204 11.62 26.25 34.77
N ARG A 205 11.62 25.14 34.81
CA ARG A 205 12.44 24.08 35.44
C ARG A 205 12.27 22.73 34.76
N LYS A 206 11.48 22.71 33.66
CA LYS A 206 11.08 21.48 33.02
C LYS A 206 11.52 21.40 31.57
N MET A 207 11.69 22.53 30.87
CA MET A 207 12.02 22.58 29.45
C MET A 207 13.25 23.50 29.21
N HIS A 208 13.98 23.21 28.15
CA HIS A 208 15.19 23.93 27.73
C HIS A 208 14.98 24.52 26.34
N GLY A 209 15.78 25.51 25.94
CA GLY A 209 15.84 25.99 24.57
C GLY A 209 16.30 24.85 23.64
N ALA A 210 15.69 24.76 22.47
CA ALA A 210 16.13 23.83 21.43
C ALA A 210 17.43 24.31 20.77
N ASP A 211 18.19 23.39 20.18
CA ASP A 211 19.33 23.70 19.33
C ASP A 211 19.03 23.47 17.85
N ASN A 212 19.66 24.27 16.99
CA ASN A 212 19.60 24.10 15.56
C ASN A 212 20.52 22.94 15.15
N VAL A 213 19.92 21.91 14.50
CA VAL A 213 20.68 20.75 13.99
C VAL A 213 21.69 21.17 12.93
N ASP A 214 21.34 22.17 12.12
CA ASP A 214 22.21 22.68 11.04
C ASP A 214 23.57 23.25 11.57
N GLU A 215 23.63 23.63 12.86
CA GLU A 215 24.83 24.13 13.52
C GLU A 215 25.64 23.00 14.16
N MET A 216 25.15 21.78 14.16
CA MET A 216 25.78 20.62 14.78
C MET A 216 26.49 19.77 13.71
N ALA A 217 27.55 19.07 14.09
CA ALA A 217 28.28 18.14 13.21
C ALA A 217 27.53 16.80 13.05
N TRP A 218 26.25 16.85 12.71
CA TRP A 218 25.40 15.69 12.59
C TRP A 218 25.01 15.39 11.13
N PRO A 219 24.55 14.15 10.82
CA PRO A 219 24.13 13.82 9.46
C PRO A 219 23.05 14.79 8.97
N ALA A 220 23.14 15.18 7.72
CA ALA A 220 22.11 15.99 7.08
C ALA A 220 20.76 15.26 7.12
N MET A 221 19.69 16.00 7.46
CA MET A 221 18.32 15.47 7.46
C MET A 221 17.79 15.20 6.04
N GLY A 222 18.59 15.53 5.03
CA GLY A 222 18.27 15.33 3.62
C GLY A 222 17.31 16.39 3.07
N GLU A 223 16.88 16.14 1.83
CA GLU A 223 15.90 16.97 1.15
C GLU A 223 14.49 16.71 1.68
N LEU A 224 13.64 17.73 1.57
CA LEU A 224 12.25 17.69 2.03
C LEU A 224 11.31 17.48 0.86
N VAL A 225 10.46 16.47 0.97
CA VAL A 225 9.46 16.10 -0.05
C VAL A 225 8.06 16.25 0.54
N GLU A 226 7.18 16.92 -0.17
CA GLU A 226 5.78 17.03 0.26
C GLU A 226 5.14 15.64 0.37
N ARG A 227 4.39 15.39 1.44
CA ARG A 227 3.58 14.19 1.62
C ARG A 227 2.64 14.01 0.42
N PRO A 228 2.76 12.93 -0.37
CA PRO A 228 1.95 12.75 -1.59
C PRO A 228 0.61 12.04 -1.33
N ILE A 229 0.34 11.65 -0.09
CA ILE A 229 -0.85 10.90 0.33
C ILE A 229 -1.61 11.67 1.41
N PRO A 230 -2.92 11.42 1.61
CA PRO A 230 -3.71 12.08 2.64
C PRO A 230 -3.14 11.87 4.06
N MET A 231 -3.53 12.74 4.99
CA MET A 231 -3.41 12.47 6.42
C MET A 231 -4.29 11.26 6.78
N TRP A 232 -4.02 10.62 7.93
CA TRP A 232 -4.78 9.43 8.34
C TRP A 232 -6.23 9.79 8.64
N LYS A 233 -7.14 8.90 8.23
CA LYS A 233 -8.54 8.95 8.64
C LYS A 233 -8.65 8.51 10.09
N ASP A 234 -9.23 9.37 10.92
CA ASP A 234 -9.55 9.10 12.32
C ASP A 234 -11.05 8.80 12.43
N TYR A 235 -11.38 7.57 12.77
CA TYR A 235 -12.78 7.14 12.98
C TYR A 235 -13.28 7.39 14.42
N GLY A 236 -12.43 8.01 15.25
CA GLY A 236 -12.72 8.30 16.65
C GLY A 236 -12.64 7.10 17.60
N LEU A 237 -12.88 7.38 18.88
CA LEU A 237 -12.98 6.35 19.90
C LEU A 237 -14.27 5.56 19.74
N LYS A 238 -14.18 4.23 19.82
CA LYS A 238 -15.27 3.27 19.63
C LYS A 238 -15.33 2.27 20.77
N GLU A 239 -16.53 1.77 21.03
CA GLU A 239 -16.77 0.65 21.95
C GLU A 239 -16.40 -0.68 21.30
N TYR A 240 -15.91 -1.64 22.09
CA TYR A 240 -15.71 -3.02 21.63
C TYR A 240 -17.05 -3.74 21.43
N VAL A 241 -17.08 -4.68 20.50
CA VAL A 241 -18.27 -5.51 20.21
C VAL A 241 -18.66 -6.36 21.43
N SER A 242 -17.66 -6.89 22.13
CA SER A 242 -17.85 -7.63 23.37
C SER A 242 -16.59 -7.53 24.22
N VAL A 243 -16.81 -7.60 25.54
CA VAL A 243 -15.74 -7.60 26.55
C VAL A 243 -15.96 -8.80 27.44
N ARG A 244 -14.94 -9.63 27.63
CA ARG A 244 -14.94 -10.74 28.58
C ARG A 244 -13.67 -10.71 29.42
N GLN A 245 -13.78 -11.05 30.68
CA GLN A 245 -12.62 -11.18 31.56
C GLN A 245 -12.37 -12.66 31.91
N SER A 246 -11.11 -13.04 31.90
CA SER A 246 -10.63 -14.32 32.38
C SER A 246 -9.32 -14.13 33.14
N ASN A 247 -9.30 -14.44 34.40
CA ASN A 247 -8.20 -14.14 35.32
C ASN A 247 -7.85 -12.65 35.34
N ASP A 248 -6.61 -12.31 35.07
CA ASP A 248 -6.07 -10.95 35.00
C ASP A 248 -6.23 -10.31 33.61
N THR A 249 -6.77 -11.00 32.63
CA THR A 249 -6.86 -10.53 31.25
C THR A 249 -8.30 -10.20 30.86
N VAL A 250 -8.47 -8.98 30.33
CA VAL A 250 -9.71 -8.52 29.70
C VAL A 250 -9.54 -8.60 28.18
N TYR A 251 -10.36 -9.43 27.55
CA TYR A 251 -10.41 -9.66 26.13
C TYR A 251 -11.51 -8.82 25.50
N CYS A 252 -11.14 -7.97 24.55
CA CYS A 252 -12.04 -6.99 23.93
C CYS A 252 -12.12 -7.27 22.42
N LYS A 253 -13.29 -7.73 21.93
CA LYS A 253 -13.48 -8.10 20.52
C LYS A 253 -13.73 -6.87 19.65
N LEU A 254 -12.97 -6.75 18.56
CA LEU A 254 -13.19 -5.80 17.47
C LEU A 254 -14.21 -6.34 16.47
N PRO A 255 -14.91 -5.49 15.71
CA PRO A 255 -15.86 -5.94 14.68
C PRO A 255 -15.16 -6.64 13.49
N TYR A 256 -13.92 -6.32 13.26
CA TYR A 256 -13.03 -6.84 12.21
C TYR A 256 -11.58 -6.52 12.58
N ASN A 257 -10.63 -7.08 11.86
CA ASN A 257 -9.23 -6.63 11.99
C ASN A 257 -9.12 -5.16 11.57
N ALA A 258 -8.57 -4.34 12.44
CA ALA A 258 -8.41 -2.90 12.24
C ALA A 258 -7.06 -2.40 12.76
N GLN A 259 -6.58 -1.31 12.22
CA GLN A 259 -5.47 -0.54 12.80
C GLN A 259 -6.03 0.33 13.93
N ILE A 260 -5.58 0.09 15.15
CA ILE A 260 -6.14 0.73 16.34
C ILE A 260 -5.08 1.25 17.30
N THR A 261 -5.44 2.29 18.06
CA THR A 261 -4.78 2.66 19.30
C THR A 261 -5.70 2.35 20.47
N PRO A 262 -5.24 1.51 21.44
CA PRO A 262 -6.07 1.13 22.58
C PRO A 262 -6.17 2.26 23.60
N TYR A 263 -7.37 2.44 24.17
CA TYR A 263 -7.69 3.38 25.23
C TYR A 263 -8.12 2.64 26.48
N LEU A 264 -7.75 3.17 27.64
CA LEU A 264 -8.21 2.69 28.93
C LEU A 264 -8.55 3.86 29.88
N LYS A 265 -9.57 3.65 30.69
CA LYS A 265 -9.86 4.44 31.88
C LYS A 265 -9.87 3.51 33.08
N VAL A 266 -9.03 3.81 34.07
CA VAL A 266 -8.82 2.96 35.25
C VAL A 266 -8.75 3.76 36.53
N GLU A 267 -9.01 3.08 37.66
CA GLU A 267 -8.66 3.54 39.01
C GLU A 267 -7.57 2.61 39.55
N ALA A 268 -6.47 3.17 40.08
CA ALA A 268 -5.32 2.39 40.53
C ALA A 268 -4.73 2.91 41.83
N ASN A 269 -3.97 2.06 42.55
CA ASN A 269 -3.27 2.44 43.78
C ASN A 269 -1.96 3.22 43.47
N GLY A 270 -1.36 3.00 42.31
CA GLY A 270 -0.18 3.68 41.81
C GLY A 270 1.06 2.78 41.73
N GLY A 271 1.58 2.62 40.51
CA GLY A 271 2.75 1.78 40.20
C GLY A 271 2.42 0.46 39.53
N GLU A 272 1.13 0.10 39.47
CA GLU A 272 0.68 -1.12 38.76
C GLU A 272 0.86 -0.93 37.23
N MET A 273 1.24 -2.01 36.55
CA MET A 273 1.48 -2.01 35.12
C MET A 273 0.43 -2.81 34.38
N VAL A 274 -0.39 -2.13 33.57
CA VAL A 274 -1.29 -2.76 32.61
C VAL A 274 -0.51 -3.00 31.30
N ARG A 275 -0.52 -4.24 30.79
CA ARG A 275 0.03 -4.58 29.49
C ARG A 275 -1.10 -4.65 28.46
N ILE A 276 -0.85 -4.15 27.26
CA ILE A 276 -1.85 -4.10 26.20
C ILE A 276 -1.23 -4.68 24.93
N MET A 277 -1.91 -5.63 24.32
CA MET A 277 -1.52 -6.24 23.06
C MET A 277 -2.77 -6.72 22.30
N THR A 278 -2.59 -7.19 21.08
CA THR A 278 -3.67 -7.80 20.30
C THR A 278 -3.49 -9.32 20.22
N ASP A 279 -4.52 -10.03 19.76
CA ASP A 279 -4.44 -11.44 19.36
C ASP A 279 -3.40 -11.67 18.27
N ASN A 280 -3.01 -10.61 17.56
CA ASN A 280 -1.98 -10.62 16.53
C ASN A 280 -0.57 -10.25 17.02
N TYR A 281 -0.34 -10.26 18.34
CA TYR A 281 0.96 -9.94 18.93
C TYR A 281 2.10 -10.85 18.43
N ARG A 282 1.78 -12.11 18.08
CA ARG A 282 2.70 -13.04 17.43
C ARG A 282 2.31 -13.28 15.97
N GLY A 283 2.16 -12.19 15.22
CA GLY A 283 1.90 -12.25 13.79
C GLY A 283 3.02 -12.99 13.06
N GLY A 284 2.70 -14.05 12.34
CA GLY A 284 3.66 -14.86 11.61
C GLY A 284 4.74 -15.48 12.52
N SER A 285 4.36 -15.97 13.71
CA SER A 285 5.23 -16.56 14.74
C SER A 285 6.23 -15.60 15.40
N GLU A 286 6.26 -14.33 15.03
CA GLU A 286 7.16 -13.32 15.57
C GLU A 286 6.42 -12.25 16.38
N ASN A 287 7.14 -11.58 17.29
CA ASN A 287 6.52 -10.55 18.11
C ASN A 287 6.25 -9.28 17.31
N ASN A 288 5.03 -8.76 17.47
CA ASN A 288 4.60 -7.45 17.02
C ASN A 288 4.71 -6.43 18.18
N VAL A 289 4.24 -5.22 17.96
CA VAL A 289 4.23 -4.18 18.99
C VAL A 289 3.22 -4.49 20.10
N ARG A 290 3.56 -4.04 21.31
CA ARG A 290 2.68 -3.99 22.49
C ARG A 290 2.88 -2.68 23.23
N ALA A 291 1.97 -2.38 24.16
CA ALA A 291 2.08 -1.23 25.03
C ALA A 291 2.08 -1.64 26.51
N GLU A 292 2.72 -0.82 27.35
CA GLU A 292 2.73 -0.95 28.81
C GLU A 292 2.36 0.40 29.42
N TYR A 293 1.38 0.40 30.32
CA TYR A 293 0.91 1.56 31.05
C TYR A 293 1.16 1.40 32.54
N ILE A 294 2.00 2.25 33.14
CA ILE A 294 2.21 2.28 34.59
C ILE A 294 1.31 3.34 35.18
N ALA A 295 0.36 2.91 36.00
CA ALA A 295 -0.65 3.78 36.59
C ALA A 295 -0.09 4.69 37.69
N ARG A 296 -0.63 5.90 37.77
CA ARG A 296 -0.54 6.74 38.99
C ARG A 296 -1.68 6.40 39.94
N LYS A 297 -1.67 6.96 41.12
CA LYS A 297 -2.78 6.78 42.08
C LYS A 297 -4.03 7.52 41.61
N GLY A 298 -5.20 6.87 41.75
CA GLY A 298 -6.52 7.44 41.47
C GLY A 298 -7.03 7.14 40.05
N VAL A 299 -8.11 7.85 39.69
CA VAL A 299 -8.74 7.71 38.36
C VAL A 299 -7.91 8.41 37.28
N GLN A 300 -7.74 7.74 36.18
CA GLN A 300 -6.92 8.23 35.07
C GLN A 300 -7.30 7.59 33.71
N GLU A 301 -6.94 8.27 32.65
CA GLU A 301 -7.18 7.86 31.28
C GLU A 301 -5.85 7.81 30.51
N TYR A 302 -5.75 6.91 29.55
CA TYR A 302 -4.61 6.80 28.66
C TYR A 302 -5.02 6.23 27.31
N GLU A 303 -4.49 6.79 26.24
CA GLU A 303 -4.56 6.24 24.89
C GLU A 303 -3.11 5.98 24.41
N ASN A 304 -2.82 4.75 23.99
CA ASN A 304 -1.51 4.45 23.42
C ASN A 304 -1.37 5.14 22.05
N LEU A 305 -0.21 5.73 21.78
CA LEU A 305 0.01 6.46 20.53
C LEU A 305 0.52 5.58 19.38
N GLY A 306 1.12 4.43 19.69
CA GLY A 306 1.54 3.45 18.68
C GLY A 306 0.36 2.57 18.26
N TRP A 307 0.06 2.56 16.96
CA TRP A 307 -1.00 1.70 16.46
C TRP A 307 -0.59 0.22 16.44
N MET A 308 -1.56 -0.64 16.59
CA MET A 308 -1.47 -2.10 16.48
C MET A 308 -2.68 -2.62 15.71
N ASN A 309 -2.68 -3.88 15.30
CA ASN A 309 -3.79 -4.48 14.57
C ASN A 309 -4.18 -5.83 15.18
N GLY A 310 -5.41 -6.23 14.98
CA GLY A 310 -5.93 -7.50 15.45
C GLY A 310 -7.45 -7.58 15.35
N HIS A 311 -8.01 -8.73 15.76
CA HIS A 311 -9.44 -8.96 15.93
C HIS A 311 -9.87 -8.84 17.39
N GLU A 312 -8.92 -8.99 18.33
CA GLU A 312 -9.12 -8.76 19.77
C GLU A 312 -7.98 -7.91 20.35
N VAL A 313 -8.32 -7.08 21.34
CA VAL A 313 -7.35 -6.37 22.17
C VAL A 313 -7.35 -6.99 23.56
N TRP A 314 -6.19 -7.31 24.08
CA TRP A 314 -5.99 -7.93 25.37
C TRP A 314 -5.37 -6.94 26.35
N TYR A 315 -6.10 -6.64 27.45
CA TYR A 315 -5.58 -5.86 28.56
C TYR A 315 -5.27 -6.80 29.73
N ILE A 316 -3.98 -6.94 30.05
CA ILE A 316 -3.53 -7.70 31.21
C ILE A 316 -3.48 -6.74 32.38
N VAL A 317 -4.45 -6.87 33.28
CA VAL A 317 -4.75 -5.92 34.36
C VAL A 317 -4.38 -6.55 35.70
N PRO A 318 -3.33 -6.06 36.39
CA PRO A 318 -2.92 -6.63 37.66
C PRO A 318 -3.90 -6.31 38.78
N SER A 319 -3.81 -7.03 39.90
CA SER A 319 -4.50 -6.69 41.12
C SER A 319 -4.15 -5.28 41.59
N GLY A 320 -5.15 -4.52 42.08
CA GLY A 320 -4.97 -3.11 42.44
C GLY A 320 -5.34 -2.10 41.37
N VAL A 321 -5.69 -2.57 40.16
CA VAL A 321 -6.26 -1.74 39.09
C VAL A 321 -7.70 -2.14 38.84
N LYS A 322 -8.61 -1.19 38.93
CA LYS A 322 -10.03 -1.33 38.59
C LYS A 322 -10.28 -0.71 37.23
N VAL A 323 -10.72 -1.51 36.27
CA VAL A 323 -11.14 -1.03 34.95
C VAL A 323 -12.47 -0.29 35.09
N ILE A 324 -12.52 0.93 34.55
CA ILE A 324 -13.73 1.76 34.47
C ILE A 324 -14.30 1.74 33.06
N ASP A 325 -13.42 1.90 32.03
CA ASP A 325 -13.83 1.93 30.64
C ASP A 325 -12.67 1.48 29.73
N LEU A 326 -12.98 0.74 28.67
CA LEU A 326 -12.03 0.30 27.64
C LEU A 326 -12.62 0.59 26.26
N LYS A 327 -11.83 1.27 25.43
CA LYS A 327 -12.20 1.66 24.07
C LYS A 327 -11.00 1.48 23.13
N TYR A 328 -11.24 1.70 21.87
CA TYR A 328 -10.18 1.82 20.87
C TYR A 328 -10.47 3.00 19.94
N ARG A 329 -9.40 3.62 19.45
CA ARG A 329 -9.49 4.53 18.29
C ARG A 329 -9.09 3.74 17.07
N GLU A 330 -9.95 3.71 16.06
CA GLU A 330 -9.60 3.18 14.74
C GLU A 330 -9.03 4.32 13.89
N THR A 331 -7.89 4.07 13.25
CA THR A 331 -7.30 4.96 12.25
C THR A 331 -6.91 4.13 11.03
N GLY A 332 -6.67 4.78 9.89
CA GLY A 332 -6.24 4.09 8.69
C GLY A 332 -5.93 5.06 7.55
N TYR A 333 -5.59 4.52 6.40
CA TYR A 333 -5.44 5.30 5.19
C TYR A 333 -6.76 5.99 4.81
N ASP A 334 -6.71 7.28 4.41
CA ASP A 334 -7.93 8.02 4.05
C ASP A 334 -8.41 7.66 2.65
N THR A 335 -9.23 6.62 2.59
CA THR A 335 -9.93 6.16 1.41
C THR A 335 -11.28 5.55 1.78
N GLU A 336 -12.17 5.38 0.81
CA GLU A 336 -13.48 4.76 0.99
C GLU A 336 -13.53 3.40 0.30
N PHE A 337 -14.30 2.45 0.87
CA PHE A 337 -14.67 1.22 0.19
C PHE A 337 -15.80 1.53 -0.80
N SER A 338 -15.47 2.12 -1.93
CA SER A 338 -16.44 2.53 -2.95
C SER A 338 -16.77 1.40 -3.94
N GLY A 339 -15.88 0.42 -4.06
CA GLY A 339 -16.10 -0.79 -4.83
C GLY A 339 -16.98 -1.81 -4.12
N SER A 340 -17.59 -2.71 -4.88
CA SER A 340 -18.38 -3.82 -4.34
C SER A 340 -18.46 -4.98 -5.32
N PHE A 341 -18.70 -6.16 -4.77
CA PHE A 341 -19.05 -7.37 -5.52
C PHE A 341 -20.10 -8.16 -4.76
N GLU A 342 -21.07 -8.69 -5.49
CA GLU A 342 -22.10 -9.57 -4.94
C GLU A 342 -22.57 -10.58 -6.00
N CYS A 343 -22.75 -11.83 -5.59
CA CYS A 343 -23.31 -12.89 -6.41
C CYS A 343 -24.19 -13.82 -5.54
N GLU A 344 -24.81 -14.82 -6.15
CA GLU A 344 -25.63 -15.78 -5.41
C GLU A 344 -24.83 -16.75 -4.51
N ASP A 345 -23.52 -16.83 -4.66
CA ASP A 345 -22.65 -17.69 -3.84
C ASP A 345 -22.06 -16.90 -2.65
N PRO A 346 -22.49 -17.20 -1.42
CA PRO A 346 -22.02 -16.48 -0.25
C PRO A 346 -20.52 -16.66 0.03
N PHE A 347 -19.91 -17.76 -0.45
CA PHE A 347 -18.48 -17.98 -0.31
C PHE A 347 -17.66 -16.91 -1.06
N LEU A 348 -18.05 -16.64 -2.30
CA LEU A 348 -17.35 -15.66 -3.14
C LEU A 348 -17.57 -14.23 -2.61
N ASN A 349 -18.75 -13.93 -2.08
CA ASN A 349 -19.03 -12.64 -1.45
C ASN A 349 -18.16 -12.42 -0.21
N GLU A 350 -18.04 -13.44 0.63
CA GLU A 350 -17.19 -13.37 1.84
C GLU A 350 -15.71 -13.28 1.46
N LEU A 351 -15.25 -14.03 0.47
CA LEU A 351 -13.87 -13.98 -0.02
C LEU A 351 -13.50 -12.57 -0.51
N TRP A 352 -14.38 -11.95 -1.31
CA TRP A 352 -14.17 -10.59 -1.79
C TRP A 352 -14.09 -9.57 -0.63
N LYS A 353 -14.97 -9.68 0.37
CA LYS A 353 -14.97 -8.80 1.54
C LYS A 353 -13.70 -8.94 2.36
N ARG A 354 -13.23 -10.18 2.60
CA ARG A 354 -11.98 -10.42 3.33
C ARG A 354 -10.77 -9.90 2.57
N ALA A 355 -10.73 -10.04 1.24
CA ALA A 355 -9.69 -9.47 0.41
C ALA A 355 -9.63 -7.94 0.56
N ALA A 356 -10.76 -7.24 0.41
CA ALA A 356 -10.85 -5.79 0.56
C ALA A 356 -10.44 -5.33 1.98
N ARG A 357 -10.83 -6.07 3.04
CA ARG A 357 -10.42 -5.75 4.41
C ARG A 357 -8.94 -5.98 4.61
N THR A 358 -8.36 -7.06 4.06
CA THR A 358 -6.94 -7.35 4.17
C THR A 358 -6.12 -6.26 3.48
N LEU A 359 -6.51 -5.86 2.27
CA LEU A 359 -5.89 -4.74 1.58
C LEU A 359 -5.88 -3.47 2.45
N TYR A 360 -7.02 -3.11 3.05
CA TYR A 360 -7.12 -1.88 3.83
C TYR A 360 -6.23 -1.87 5.07
N ILE A 361 -6.09 -2.99 5.78
CA ILE A 361 -5.21 -3.05 6.96
C ILE A 361 -3.73 -3.12 6.62
N THR A 362 -3.38 -3.41 5.37
CA THR A 362 -2.01 -3.35 4.84
C THR A 362 -1.70 -2.01 4.16
N MET A 363 -2.57 -1.01 4.30
CA MET A 363 -2.37 0.34 3.77
C MET A 363 -2.13 1.34 4.90
N ARG A 364 -1.03 2.06 4.86
CA ARG A 364 -0.75 3.22 5.72
C ARG A 364 0.29 4.13 5.06
N ASP A 365 1.53 4.14 5.53
CA ASP A 365 2.63 4.89 4.91
C ASP A 365 2.96 4.38 3.50
N THR A 366 2.80 3.10 3.29
CA THR A 366 2.99 2.33 2.06
C THR A 366 1.89 1.28 1.97
N TYR A 367 1.78 0.59 0.86
CA TYR A 367 1.29 -0.78 0.91
C TYR A 367 2.27 -1.63 1.71
N MET A 368 1.79 -2.62 2.41
CA MET A 368 2.59 -3.47 3.30
C MET A 368 2.29 -4.93 3.03
N ASP A 369 3.32 -5.76 3.00
CA ASP A 369 3.17 -7.23 3.00
C ASP A 369 2.20 -7.69 4.09
N CYS A 370 2.44 -7.18 5.30
CA CYS A 370 1.59 -7.43 6.46
C CYS A 370 1.70 -6.27 7.47
N PRO A 371 0.65 -6.03 8.29
CA PRO A 371 0.68 -5.00 9.33
C PRO A 371 1.37 -5.47 10.61
N ASP A 372 1.90 -6.69 10.62
CA ASP A 372 2.33 -7.43 11.81
C ASP A 372 3.81 -7.31 12.09
N ARG A 373 4.62 -8.18 11.46
CA ARG A 373 6.03 -8.39 11.82
C ARG A 373 7.00 -7.41 11.16
N GLU A 374 6.66 -6.81 9.99
CA GLU A 374 7.61 -6.00 9.23
C GLU A 374 7.02 -4.69 8.67
N ARG A 375 5.76 -4.64 8.29
CA ARG A 375 5.10 -3.46 7.72
C ARG A 375 5.86 -2.91 6.52
N ALA A 376 6.36 -3.80 5.67
CA ALA A 376 7.32 -3.49 4.61
C ALA A 376 6.65 -3.39 3.25
N GLN A 377 7.15 -2.47 2.43
CA GLN A 377 6.71 -2.32 1.04
C GLN A 377 7.46 -3.31 0.16
N TRP A 378 7.03 -4.58 0.20
CA TRP A 378 7.48 -5.59 -0.74
C TRP A 378 6.74 -5.42 -2.07
N TRP A 379 7.48 -5.15 -3.12
CA TRP A 379 6.86 -4.82 -4.41
C TRP A 379 6.24 -6.03 -5.13
N GLY A 380 6.65 -7.24 -4.80
CA GLY A 380 5.95 -8.45 -5.23
C GLY A 380 4.51 -8.52 -4.71
N ASP A 381 4.32 -8.14 -3.46
CA ASP A 381 3.00 -8.03 -2.81
C ASP A 381 2.18 -6.91 -3.42
N GLU A 382 2.76 -5.72 -3.55
CA GLU A 382 2.11 -4.52 -4.07
C GLU A 382 1.54 -4.73 -5.49
N VAL A 383 2.17 -5.55 -6.32
CA VAL A 383 1.66 -5.88 -7.67
C VAL A 383 0.25 -6.48 -7.63
N ASN A 384 -0.08 -7.31 -6.63
CA ASN A 384 -1.44 -7.84 -6.46
C ASN A 384 -2.36 -6.80 -5.81
N GLU A 385 -1.88 -6.09 -4.79
CA GLU A 385 -2.61 -5.06 -4.05
C GLU A 385 -3.09 -3.92 -4.94
N LEU A 386 -2.30 -3.54 -5.96
CA LEU A 386 -2.71 -2.55 -6.96
C LEU A 386 -4.03 -2.93 -7.65
N GLY A 387 -4.13 -4.17 -8.14
CA GLY A 387 -5.34 -4.65 -8.80
C GLY A 387 -6.56 -4.63 -7.88
N GLU A 388 -6.37 -4.99 -6.62
CA GLU A 388 -7.41 -4.99 -5.60
C GLU A 388 -7.89 -3.56 -5.29
N ALA A 389 -6.96 -2.62 -5.13
CA ALA A 389 -7.26 -1.23 -4.79
C ALA A 389 -8.14 -0.57 -5.86
N PHE A 390 -7.89 -0.82 -7.15
CA PHE A 390 -8.69 -0.25 -8.23
C PHE A 390 -10.14 -0.74 -8.28
N TYR A 391 -10.41 -1.95 -7.76
CA TYR A 391 -11.76 -2.50 -7.75
C TYR A 391 -12.47 -2.34 -6.40
N ALA A 392 -11.76 -2.11 -5.31
CA ALA A 392 -12.35 -2.03 -3.97
C ALA A 392 -12.44 -0.61 -3.40
N LEU A 393 -11.50 0.28 -3.76
CA LEU A 393 -11.30 1.55 -3.07
C LEU A 393 -11.59 2.76 -3.98
N SER A 394 -11.82 3.91 -3.33
CA SER A 394 -11.91 5.20 -4.01
C SER A 394 -10.55 5.62 -4.61
N PRO A 395 -10.54 6.57 -5.57
CA PRO A 395 -9.30 7.00 -6.24
C PRO A 395 -8.19 7.50 -5.31
N SER A 396 -8.50 7.89 -4.06
CA SER A 396 -7.46 8.27 -3.08
C SER A 396 -6.50 7.11 -2.75
N GLY A 397 -6.96 5.85 -2.82
CA GLY A 397 -6.11 4.67 -2.66
C GLY A 397 -4.99 4.56 -3.70
N GLN A 398 -5.23 5.09 -4.91
CA GLN A 398 -4.27 5.08 -6.01
C GLN A 398 -3.05 5.99 -5.78
N LEU A 399 -3.18 7.01 -4.90
CA LEU A 399 -2.06 7.88 -4.53
C LEU A 399 -0.96 7.12 -3.79
N LEU A 400 -1.34 6.12 -3.00
CA LEU A 400 -0.40 5.25 -2.29
C LEU A 400 0.45 4.43 -3.27
N ALA A 401 -0.19 3.88 -4.30
CA ALA A 401 0.49 3.17 -5.38
C ALA A 401 1.50 4.06 -6.13
N ARG A 402 1.08 5.28 -6.48
CA ARG A 402 1.96 6.24 -7.16
C ARG A 402 3.18 6.60 -6.29
N LYS A 403 2.97 6.77 -4.97
CA LYS A 403 4.07 7.00 -4.02
C LYS A 403 5.05 5.82 -4.03
N GLY A 404 4.56 4.59 -3.93
CA GLY A 404 5.39 3.39 -3.94
C GLY A 404 6.21 3.23 -5.23
N ILE A 405 5.61 3.50 -6.39
CA ILE A 405 6.29 3.49 -7.71
C ILE A 405 7.50 4.42 -7.71
N LEU A 406 7.30 5.66 -7.24
CA LEU A 406 8.38 6.64 -7.19
C LEU A 406 9.46 6.25 -6.17
N GLU A 407 9.08 5.74 -5.02
CA GLU A 407 10.03 5.21 -4.04
C GLU A 407 10.87 4.07 -4.62
N LEU A 408 10.27 3.07 -5.26
CA LEU A 408 11.01 1.95 -5.84
C LEU A 408 12.12 2.41 -6.78
N VAL A 409 11.80 3.30 -7.72
CA VAL A 409 12.80 3.77 -8.69
C VAL A 409 13.78 4.77 -8.11
N ASN A 410 13.41 5.51 -7.06
CA ASN A 410 14.30 6.48 -6.40
C ASN A 410 15.34 5.81 -5.50
N TRP A 411 15.13 4.54 -5.17
CA TRP A 411 16.09 3.70 -4.45
C TRP A 411 16.95 2.83 -5.39
N GLN A 412 16.81 2.99 -6.73
CA GLN A 412 17.63 2.26 -7.70
C GLN A 412 19.11 2.46 -7.43
N GLU A 413 19.87 1.39 -7.39
CA GLU A 413 21.32 1.41 -7.17
C GLU A 413 22.11 1.97 -8.36
N ALA A 414 23.36 2.35 -8.07
CA ALA A 414 24.27 2.89 -9.07
C ALA A 414 24.57 1.92 -10.24
N ASN A 415 24.48 0.62 -10.01
CA ASN A 415 24.62 -0.42 -11.03
C ASN A 415 23.34 -0.67 -11.86
N GLY A 416 22.23 0.00 -11.53
CA GLY A 416 20.93 -0.12 -12.20
C GLY A 416 19.97 -1.12 -11.58
N VAL A 417 20.36 -1.84 -10.53
CA VAL A 417 19.48 -2.77 -9.81
C VAL A 417 18.35 -2.01 -9.12
N VAL A 418 17.13 -2.51 -9.24
CA VAL A 418 16.00 -2.19 -8.36
C VAL A 418 15.77 -3.34 -7.40
N TYR A 419 15.38 -3.05 -6.18
CA TYR A 419 15.26 -4.03 -5.13
C TYR A 419 14.13 -3.71 -4.16
N SER A 420 13.80 -4.63 -3.26
CA SER A 420 12.72 -4.53 -2.29
C SER A 420 13.19 -5.13 -0.95
N PRO A 421 12.62 -4.72 0.21
CA PRO A 421 11.61 -3.67 0.36
C PRO A 421 12.22 -2.28 0.31
N VAL A 422 11.40 -1.28 -0.03
CA VAL A 422 11.77 0.14 0.02
C VAL A 422 10.59 0.97 0.57
N PRO A 423 10.87 2.04 1.36
CA PRO A 423 12.16 2.43 1.90
C PRO A 423 12.64 1.46 2.98
N ALA A 424 13.90 1.08 2.99
CA ALA A 424 14.43 0.22 4.04
C ALA A 424 15.85 0.63 4.44
N GLY A 425 16.07 0.80 5.74
CA GLY A 425 17.38 1.19 6.26
C GLY A 425 18.28 0.00 6.62
N ASN A 426 17.74 -1.20 6.77
CA ASN A 426 18.47 -2.39 7.20
C ASN A 426 18.24 -3.63 6.33
N ARG A 427 17.66 -3.47 5.16
CA ARG A 427 17.45 -4.57 4.20
C ARG A 427 17.59 -4.07 2.78
N VAL A 428 18.38 -4.78 2.01
CA VAL A 428 18.50 -4.64 0.55
C VAL A 428 18.47 -6.06 0.01
N ILE A 429 17.53 -6.36 -0.87
CA ILE A 429 17.47 -7.69 -1.50
C ILE A 429 16.89 -7.58 -2.91
N GLU A 430 17.65 -7.99 -3.90
CA GLU A 430 17.15 -8.15 -5.24
C GLU A 430 16.42 -9.48 -5.38
N LEU A 431 15.12 -9.39 -5.71
CA LEU A 431 14.26 -10.51 -6.07
C LEU A 431 13.89 -10.37 -7.54
N PRO A 432 14.68 -10.88 -8.50
CA PRO A 432 14.55 -10.53 -9.91
C PRO A 432 13.16 -10.73 -10.50
N LEU A 433 12.48 -11.83 -10.16
CA LEU A 433 11.13 -12.11 -10.67
C LEU A 433 10.09 -11.12 -10.13
N GLN A 434 10.17 -10.77 -8.84
CA GLN A 434 9.31 -9.73 -8.27
C GLN A 434 9.60 -8.36 -8.88
N MET A 435 10.85 -8.01 -9.10
CA MET A 435 11.21 -6.72 -9.71
C MET A 435 10.71 -6.62 -11.16
N LEU A 436 10.75 -7.70 -11.93
CA LEU A 436 10.15 -7.73 -13.27
C LEU A 436 8.63 -7.56 -13.21
N ALA A 437 7.95 -8.21 -12.28
CA ALA A 437 6.52 -8.03 -12.06
C ALA A 437 6.20 -6.56 -11.72
N SER A 438 6.98 -5.94 -10.84
CA SER A 438 6.81 -4.58 -10.33
C SER A 438 6.94 -3.52 -11.41
N VAL A 439 8.04 -3.52 -12.16
CA VAL A 439 8.25 -2.55 -13.26
C VAL A 439 7.43 -2.89 -14.52
N GLY A 440 6.77 -4.04 -14.52
CA GLY A 440 6.09 -4.63 -15.65
C GLY A 440 4.60 -4.31 -15.75
N TRP A 441 3.91 -5.19 -16.46
CA TRP A 441 2.50 -5.06 -16.86
C TRP A 441 1.53 -5.03 -15.67
N TYR A 442 1.79 -5.85 -14.65
CA TYR A 442 0.93 -5.93 -13.46
C TYR A 442 1.27 -4.90 -12.38
N GLY A 443 2.47 -4.33 -12.42
CA GLY A 443 2.90 -3.26 -11.52
C GLY A 443 2.69 -1.86 -12.11
N PHE A 444 3.75 -1.23 -12.60
CA PHE A 444 3.73 0.18 -13.05
C PHE A 444 2.71 0.45 -14.15
N HIS A 445 2.54 -0.49 -15.10
CA HIS A 445 1.54 -0.32 -16.16
C HIS A 445 0.10 -0.36 -15.61
N THR A 446 -0.18 -1.19 -14.59
CA THR A 446 -1.50 -1.22 -13.95
C THR A 446 -1.87 0.15 -13.38
N GLN A 447 -0.95 0.83 -12.67
CA GLN A 447 -1.20 2.19 -12.17
C GLN A 447 -1.58 3.15 -13.30
N TYR A 448 -0.83 3.16 -14.40
CA TYR A 448 -1.15 3.99 -15.55
C TYR A 448 -2.50 3.63 -16.18
N TRP A 449 -2.71 2.34 -16.42
CA TRP A 449 -3.86 1.85 -17.19
C TRP A 449 -5.20 2.05 -16.48
N PHE A 450 -5.20 1.87 -15.16
CA PHE A 450 -6.42 1.99 -14.36
C PHE A 450 -6.68 3.42 -13.88
N SER A 451 -5.66 4.18 -13.50
CA SER A 451 -5.84 5.56 -13.07
C SER A 451 -5.93 6.57 -14.21
N GLY A 452 -5.33 6.26 -15.37
CA GLY A 452 -5.11 7.23 -16.45
C GLY A 452 -3.97 8.22 -16.18
N ASP A 453 -3.32 8.14 -15.02
CA ASP A 453 -2.19 9.00 -14.66
C ASP A 453 -0.92 8.59 -15.41
N SER A 454 -0.50 9.40 -16.38
CA SER A 454 0.76 9.23 -17.10
C SER A 454 1.88 10.13 -16.58
N THR A 455 1.64 10.94 -15.55
CA THR A 455 2.58 11.97 -15.10
C THR A 455 3.87 11.39 -14.53
N PHE A 456 3.81 10.22 -13.91
CA PHE A 456 5.00 9.54 -13.38
C PHE A 456 5.85 8.84 -14.45
N VAL A 457 5.28 8.58 -15.65
CA VAL A 457 5.94 7.77 -16.69
C VAL A 457 7.29 8.36 -17.13
N ALA A 458 7.35 9.69 -17.25
CA ALA A 458 8.59 10.36 -17.65
C ALA A 458 9.73 10.19 -16.62
N GLU A 459 9.37 10.11 -15.33
CA GLU A 459 10.33 9.92 -14.24
C GLU A 459 10.82 8.47 -14.14
N VAL A 460 9.90 7.50 -14.25
CA VAL A 460 10.25 6.08 -14.07
C VAL A 460 10.91 5.47 -15.31
N TYR A 461 10.54 5.95 -16.51
CA TYR A 461 10.99 5.37 -17.79
C TYR A 461 12.50 5.18 -17.89
N PRO A 462 13.36 6.21 -17.65
CA PRO A 462 14.81 6.05 -17.81
C PRO A 462 15.42 5.06 -16.82
N LYS A 463 14.85 4.96 -15.62
CA LYS A 463 15.30 4.05 -14.56
C LYS A 463 14.94 2.60 -14.88
N VAL A 464 13.70 2.37 -15.33
CA VAL A 464 13.24 1.06 -15.80
C VAL A 464 13.99 0.64 -17.06
N GLN A 465 14.20 1.56 -18.01
CA GLN A 465 15.04 1.32 -19.22
C GLN A 465 16.44 0.84 -18.83
N ARG A 466 17.05 1.50 -17.84
CA ARG A 466 18.35 1.13 -17.32
C ARG A 466 18.34 -0.26 -16.70
N TYR A 467 17.34 -0.59 -15.88
CA TYR A 467 17.21 -1.90 -15.26
C TYR A 467 17.05 -3.01 -16.30
N LEU A 468 16.14 -2.83 -17.27
CA LEU A 468 15.82 -3.88 -18.24
C LEU A 468 16.86 -4.02 -19.36
N LEU A 469 17.46 -2.92 -19.82
CA LEU A 469 18.24 -2.90 -21.07
C LEU A 469 19.63 -2.28 -20.94
N GLY A 470 19.87 -1.45 -19.95
CA GLY A 470 21.03 -0.54 -19.93
C GLY A 470 22.24 -1.01 -19.13
N SER A 471 22.08 -1.94 -18.21
CA SER A 471 23.12 -2.26 -17.22
C SER A 471 23.80 -3.63 -17.42
N GLY A 472 23.46 -4.35 -18.48
CA GLY A 472 23.92 -5.74 -18.65
C GLY A 472 23.44 -6.70 -17.57
N LEU A 473 22.36 -6.32 -16.84
CA LEU A 473 21.78 -7.15 -15.78
C LEU A 473 21.04 -8.37 -16.33
N TRP A 474 20.51 -8.23 -17.55
CA TRP A 474 19.74 -9.28 -18.22
C TRP A 474 20.46 -9.73 -19.48
N GLU A 475 20.86 -10.99 -19.49
CA GLU A 475 21.64 -11.58 -20.57
C GLU A 475 20.79 -12.58 -21.35
N PHE A 476 20.93 -12.56 -22.68
CA PHE A 476 20.28 -13.51 -23.56
C PHE A 476 21.19 -14.69 -23.88
N LYS A 477 20.63 -15.88 -23.83
CA LYS A 477 21.24 -17.10 -24.37
C LYS A 477 21.29 -17.06 -25.92
N ASP A 478 22.11 -17.90 -26.51
CA ASP A 478 22.18 -18.04 -27.96
C ASP A 478 20.84 -18.49 -28.60
N ASN A 479 20.03 -19.23 -27.85
CA ASN A 479 18.70 -19.70 -28.25
C ASN A 479 17.60 -18.62 -28.26
N GLY A 480 17.92 -17.39 -27.89
CA GLY A 480 16.98 -16.27 -27.94
C GLY A 480 16.23 -15.98 -26.64
N LEU A 481 16.33 -16.83 -25.64
CA LEU A 481 15.74 -16.68 -24.32
C LEU A 481 16.72 -16.06 -23.31
N LEU A 482 16.20 -15.60 -22.17
CA LEU A 482 17.02 -15.04 -21.09
C LEU A 482 17.69 -16.11 -20.26
N ASN A 483 18.89 -15.78 -19.78
CA ASN A 483 19.45 -16.44 -18.60
C ASN A 483 18.64 -16.06 -17.34
N VAL A 484 18.47 -17.01 -16.44
CA VAL A 484 17.88 -16.71 -15.14
C VAL A 484 18.86 -15.85 -14.34
N ARG A 485 18.42 -14.66 -13.97
CA ARG A 485 19.15 -13.79 -13.06
C ARG A 485 18.96 -14.27 -11.62
N GLN A 486 20.04 -14.50 -10.91
CA GLN A 486 19.99 -15.01 -9.53
C GLN A 486 19.61 -13.88 -8.54
N GLY A 487 20.13 -12.66 -8.74
CA GLY A 487 19.99 -11.61 -7.73
C GLY A 487 20.53 -12.06 -6.38
N ASP A 488 19.94 -11.55 -5.32
CA ASP A 488 20.18 -12.03 -3.96
C ASP A 488 19.36 -13.29 -3.67
N TRP A 489 18.19 -13.40 -4.26
CA TRP A 489 17.31 -14.55 -4.15
C TRP A 489 16.38 -14.66 -5.36
N ASN A 490 16.56 -15.72 -6.14
CA ASN A 490 15.69 -16.00 -7.28
C ASN A 490 14.35 -16.62 -6.83
N TRP A 491 13.59 -15.84 -6.09
CA TRP A 491 12.31 -16.23 -5.53
C TRP A 491 11.17 -15.96 -6.54
N GLY A 492 10.48 -17.01 -6.96
CA GLY A 492 9.35 -16.90 -7.89
C GLY A 492 7.98 -17.04 -7.22
N ASP A 493 7.94 -17.73 -6.08
CA ASP A 493 6.75 -17.96 -5.26
C ASP A 493 7.16 -18.76 -3.99
N TRP A 494 6.29 -18.88 -3.02
CA TRP A 494 6.43 -19.85 -1.95
C TRP A 494 6.13 -21.28 -2.45
N GLY A 495 6.80 -22.25 -1.89
CA GLY A 495 6.63 -23.68 -2.19
C GLY A 495 7.76 -24.25 -3.05
N ASP A 496 7.55 -25.49 -3.45
CA ASP A 496 8.47 -26.25 -4.29
C ASP A 496 8.03 -26.19 -5.77
N ASP A 497 8.75 -26.91 -6.63
CA ASP A 497 8.38 -27.14 -8.04
C ASP A 497 8.22 -25.85 -8.87
N ILE A 498 9.14 -24.89 -8.69
CA ILE A 498 9.14 -23.62 -9.43
C ILE A 498 10.06 -23.74 -10.66
N ASP A 499 9.48 -23.56 -11.85
CA ASP A 499 10.23 -23.45 -13.12
C ASP A 499 10.62 -22.00 -13.39
N THR A 500 11.71 -21.57 -12.76
CA THR A 500 12.20 -20.18 -12.84
C THR A 500 12.65 -19.75 -14.23
N GLU A 501 13.04 -20.67 -15.09
CA GLU A 501 13.42 -20.39 -16.49
C GLU A 501 12.20 -19.87 -17.28
N VAL A 502 11.09 -20.63 -17.23
CA VAL A 502 9.85 -20.23 -17.89
C VAL A 502 9.30 -18.94 -17.31
N LEU A 503 9.26 -18.85 -15.96
CA LEU A 503 8.76 -17.64 -15.26
C LEU A 503 9.59 -16.40 -15.61
N THR A 504 10.93 -16.48 -15.65
CA THR A 504 11.79 -15.35 -15.98
C THR A 504 11.44 -14.77 -17.36
N ASN A 505 11.28 -15.63 -18.36
CA ASN A 505 10.97 -15.18 -19.70
C ASN A 505 9.57 -14.58 -19.83
N CYS A 506 8.57 -15.12 -19.10
CA CYS A 506 7.22 -14.56 -19.04
C CYS A 506 7.19 -13.18 -18.38
N TRP A 507 7.81 -13.03 -17.21
CA TRP A 507 7.86 -11.76 -16.49
C TRP A 507 8.67 -10.70 -17.23
N TYR A 508 9.80 -11.05 -17.82
CA TYR A 508 10.58 -10.11 -18.61
C TYR A 508 9.83 -9.66 -19.87
N TYR A 509 9.13 -10.57 -20.53
CA TYR A 509 8.27 -10.22 -21.67
C TYR A 509 7.17 -9.22 -21.28
N LEU A 510 6.54 -9.40 -20.13
CA LEU A 510 5.54 -8.47 -19.57
C LEU A 510 6.17 -7.12 -19.18
N ALA A 511 7.39 -7.13 -18.64
CA ALA A 511 8.12 -5.90 -18.34
C ALA A 511 8.49 -5.12 -19.62
N LEU A 512 8.93 -5.80 -20.66
CA LEU A 512 9.15 -5.19 -21.97
C LEU A 512 7.88 -4.63 -22.57
N ARG A 513 6.75 -5.34 -22.45
CA ARG A 513 5.44 -4.87 -22.92
C ARG A 513 5.04 -3.54 -22.26
N SER A 514 5.21 -3.42 -20.96
CA SER A 514 5.00 -2.18 -20.20
C SER A 514 5.93 -1.07 -20.69
N GLN A 515 7.22 -1.34 -20.77
CA GLN A 515 8.22 -0.36 -21.17
C GLN A 515 8.03 0.12 -22.62
N LYS A 516 7.59 -0.76 -23.52
CA LYS A 516 7.23 -0.39 -24.90
C LYS A 516 6.07 0.60 -24.93
N GLU A 517 5.04 0.38 -24.11
CA GLU A 517 3.91 1.31 -24.01
C GLU A 517 4.35 2.67 -23.47
N PHE A 518 5.18 2.69 -22.45
CA PHE A 518 5.73 3.93 -21.89
C PHE A 518 6.63 4.66 -22.88
N ALA A 519 7.43 3.93 -23.69
CA ALA A 519 8.19 4.53 -24.79
C ALA A 519 7.28 5.24 -25.80
N ARG A 520 6.13 4.62 -26.14
CA ARG A 520 5.15 5.21 -27.06
C ARG A 520 4.50 6.47 -26.49
N ILE A 521 4.12 6.46 -25.20
CA ILE A 521 3.57 7.61 -24.49
C ILE A 521 4.54 8.79 -24.53
N LEU A 522 5.83 8.52 -24.35
CA LEU A 522 6.89 9.53 -24.37
C LEU A 522 7.41 9.90 -25.77
N GLY A 523 6.83 9.32 -26.83
CA GLY A 523 7.27 9.57 -28.22
C GLY A 523 8.64 9.00 -28.59
N LYS A 524 9.14 8.02 -27.80
CA LYS A 524 10.45 7.39 -27.99
C LYS A 524 10.35 6.20 -28.97
N GLN A 525 10.08 6.52 -30.22
CA GLN A 525 9.77 5.53 -31.25
C GLN A 525 10.89 4.48 -31.44
N ARG A 526 12.17 4.90 -31.45
CA ARG A 526 13.32 3.97 -31.63
C ARG A 526 13.43 2.98 -30.47
N ASP A 527 13.18 3.44 -29.24
CA ASP A 527 13.19 2.56 -28.06
C ASP A 527 12.05 1.54 -28.17
N ALA A 528 10.84 1.98 -28.57
CA ALA A 528 9.70 1.10 -28.77
C ALA A 528 9.98 0.00 -29.83
N GLU A 529 10.64 0.35 -30.94
CA GLU A 529 11.04 -0.60 -31.98
C GLU A 529 12.10 -1.60 -31.47
N THR A 530 13.10 -1.12 -30.72
CA THR A 530 14.12 -1.97 -30.10
C THR A 530 13.48 -2.98 -29.13
N ILE A 531 12.57 -2.51 -28.28
CA ILE A 531 11.86 -3.37 -27.34
C ILE A 531 10.98 -4.39 -28.07
N GLU A 532 10.28 -3.98 -29.14
CA GLU A 532 9.48 -4.86 -30.00
C GLU A 532 10.33 -6.02 -30.58
N ALA A 533 11.54 -5.70 -31.05
CA ALA A 533 12.48 -6.71 -31.60
C ALA A 533 12.89 -7.72 -30.50
N LEU A 534 13.14 -7.26 -29.27
CA LEU A 534 13.45 -8.15 -28.15
C LEU A 534 12.26 -9.02 -27.76
N MET A 535 11.05 -8.45 -27.70
CA MET A 535 9.82 -9.20 -27.46
C MET A 535 9.61 -10.29 -28.53
N LYS A 536 9.84 -9.95 -29.78
CA LYS A 536 9.76 -10.91 -30.89
C LYS A 536 10.79 -12.04 -30.74
N ARG A 537 12.04 -11.71 -30.39
CA ARG A 537 13.08 -12.71 -30.13
C ARG A 537 12.66 -13.74 -29.08
N ILE A 538 12.06 -13.28 -27.99
CA ILE A 538 11.57 -14.17 -26.93
C ILE A 538 10.40 -15.02 -27.45
N SER A 539 9.39 -14.40 -28.09
CA SER A 539 8.21 -15.14 -28.55
C SER A 539 8.54 -16.19 -29.61
N ASP A 540 9.46 -15.90 -30.52
CA ASP A 540 9.90 -16.85 -31.55
C ASP A 540 10.61 -18.08 -30.95
N ALA A 541 11.34 -17.90 -29.86
CA ALA A 541 12.09 -18.97 -29.20
C ALA A 541 11.26 -19.76 -28.15
N PHE A 542 10.27 -19.13 -27.54
CA PHE A 542 9.58 -19.64 -26.37
C PHE A 542 8.95 -21.03 -26.58
N ASP A 543 8.17 -21.18 -27.64
CA ASP A 543 7.54 -22.46 -27.98
C ASP A 543 8.58 -23.53 -28.32
N THR A 544 9.57 -23.18 -29.13
CA THR A 544 10.60 -24.14 -29.57
C THR A 544 11.41 -24.69 -28.42
N GLN A 545 11.66 -23.88 -27.40
CA GLN A 545 12.51 -24.24 -26.27
C GLN A 545 11.76 -24.92 -25.12
N TYR A 546 10.51 -24.49 -24.85
CA TYR A 546 9.79 -24.89 -23.65
C TYR A 546 8.55 -25.75 -23.88
N TRP A 547 7.95 -25.76 -25.09
CA TRP A 547 6.74 -26.54 -25.34
C TRP A 547 7.03 -28.02 -25.45
N THR A 548 6.46 -28.86 -24.57
CA THR A 548 6.65 -30.32 -24.54
C THR A 548 5.57 -31.10 -25.33
N GLY A 549 4.61 -30.39 -25.94
CA GLY A 549 3.40 -31.00 -26.52
C GLY A 549 2.19 -30.97 -25.57
N SER A 550 2.39 -30.75 -24.26
CA SER A 550 1.32 -30.69 -23.26
C SER A 550 1.48 -29.54 -22.24
N ALA A 551 2.69 -29.08 -22.02
CA ALA A 551 3.01 -28.05 -21.03
C ALA A 551 4.25 -27.27 -21.45
N TYR A 552 4.42 -26.05 -20.93
CA TYR A 552 5.66 -25.29 -20.97
C TYR A 552 6.57 -25.72 -19.83
N ARG A 553 7.81 -26.05 -20.17
CA ARG A 553 8.76 -26.60 -19.21
C ARG A 553 10.19 -26.39 -19.70
N ASP A 554 11.08 -25.92 -18.85
CA ASP A 554 12.50 -25.91 -19.19
C ASP A 554 13.02 -27.36 -19.32
N PRO A 555 13.75 -27.71 -20.39
CA PRO A 555 14.31 -29.06 -20.60
C PRO A 555 15.17 -29.57 -19.44
N ASN A 556 15.80 -28.68 -18.70
CA ASN A 556 16.64 -29.00 -17.56
C ASN A 556 15.87 -29.11 -16.22
N TYR A 557 14.64 -28.63 -16.18
CA TYR A 557 13.78 -28.72 -14.99
C TYR A 557 13.25 -30.16 -14.82
N LYS A 558 13.55 -30.79 -13.68
CA LYS A 558 13.27 -32.24 -13.44
C LYS A 558 12.21 -32.49 -12.37
N LYS A 559 11.61 -31.44 -11.82
CA LYS A 559 10.57 -31.55 -10.79
C LYS A 559 9.18 -31.69 -11.41
N GLN A 560 8.09 -31.58 -10.60
CA GLN A 560 6.71 -31.62 -11.08
C GLN A 560 6.41 -30.42 -12.02
N THR A 561 5.39 -30.54 -12.85
CA THR A 561 5.03 -29.46 -13.77
C THR A 561 4.47 -28.28 -12.99
N ASP A 562 5.08 -27.12 -13.17
CA ASP A 562 4.71 -25.89 -12.45
C ASP A 562 3.46 -25.24 -13.08
N ASP A 563 2.36 -25.17 -12.32
CA ASP A 563 1.11 -24.51 -12.76
C ASP A 563 1.29 -23.00 -12.94
N ARG A 564 2.17 -22.38 -12.15
CA ARG A 564 2.51 -20.95 -12.29
C ARG A 564 3.14 -20.63 -13.64
N ALA A 565 4.05 -21.48 -14.10
CA ALA A 565 4.69 -21.35 -15.41
C ALA A 565 3.66 -21.45 -16.56
N GLN A 566 2.71 -22.40 -16.45
CA GLN A 566 1.62 -22.51 -17.43
C GLN A 566 0.73 -21.28 -17.45
N ALA A 567 0.33 -20.83 -16.26
CA ALA A 567 -0.50 -19.63 -16.12
C ALA A 567 0.20 -18.40 -16.69
N MET A 568 1.48 -18.20 -16.36
CA MET A 568 2.25 -17.05 -16.86
C MET A 568 2.47 -17.10 -18.37
N ALA A 569 2.64 -18.27 -18.98
CA ALA A 569 2.70 -18.40 -20.44
C ALA A 569 1.37 -17.94 -21.10
N VAL A 570 0.23 -18.27 -20.48
CA VAL A 570 -1.09 -17.84 -20.95
C VAL A 570 -1.28 -16.33 -20.76
N VAL A 571 -1.08 -15.79 -19.54
CA VAL A 571 -1.40 -14.38 -19.26
C VAL A 571 -0.44 -13.41 -19.95
N SER A 572 0.81 -13.78 -20.14
CA SER A 572 1.78 -12.99 -20.93
C SER A 572 1.41 -12.92 -22.41
N GLY A 573 0.69 -13.93 -22.92
CA GLY A 573 0.35 -14.08 -24.33
C GLY A 573 1.45 -14.79 -25.14
N LEU A 574 2.42 -15.40 -24.48
CA LEU A 574 3.42 -16.26 -25.12
C LEU A 574 2.84 -17.60 -25.55
N ALA A 575 1.87 -18.14 -24.78
CA ALA A 575 1.10 -19.31 -25.19
C ALA A 575 0.03 -18.92 -26.20
N SER A 576 0.05 -19.56 -27.38
CA SER A 576 -1.00 -19.41 -28.41
C SER A 576 -2.29 -20.18 -28.05
N PRO A 577 -3.47 -19.72 -28.53
CA PRO A 577 -4.77 -20.33 -28.15
C PRO A 577 -4.93 -21.82 -28.51
N ASP A 578 -4.23 -22.31 -29.51
CA ASP A 578 -4.25 -23.74 -29.88
C ASP A 578 -3.69 -24.66 -28.79
N LYS A 579 -2.88 -24.13 -27.87
CA LYS A 579 -2.32 -24.85 -26.72
C LYS A 579 -3.22 -24.84 -25.49
N TYR A 580 -4.22 -23.97 -25.44
CA TYR A 580 -5.10 -23.82 -24.28
C TYR A 580 -5.75 -25.10 -23.80
N PRO A 581 -6.24 -26.02 -24.68
CA PRO A 581 -6.80 -27.28 -24.23
C PRO A 581 -5.81 -28.13 -23.43
N ALA A 582 -4.55 -28.22 -23.86
CA ALA A 582 -3.51 -29.01 -23.17
C ALA A 582 -3.10 -28.33 -21.85
N LEU A 583 -2.95 -27.00 -21.85
CA LEU A 583 -2.63 -26.23 -20.65
C LEU A 583 -3.73 -26.30 -19.61
N PHE A 584 -5.00 -26.30 -20.04
CA PHE A 584 -6.12 -26.50 -19.13
C PHE A 584 -6.09 -27.87 -18.44
N GLU A 585 -5.79 -28.94 -19.20
CA GLU A 585 -5.65 -30.30 -18.62
C GLU A 585 -4.49 -30.36 -17.59
N THR A 586 -3.43 -29.56 -17.79
CA THR A 586 -2.35 -29.43 -16.82
C THR A 586 -2.80 -28.67 -15.57
N LEU A 587 -3.45 -27.52 -15.72
CA LEU A 587 -3.93 -26.70 -14.60
C LEU A 587 -5.03 -27.37 -13.77
N LYS A 588 -5.71 -28.39 -14.32
CA LYS A 588 -6.64 -29.22 -13.54
C LYS A 588 -5.93 -30.18 -12.56
N LYS A 589 -4.66 -30.50 -12.79
CA LYS A 589 -3.92 -31.48 -12.02
C LYS A 589 -2.93 -30.86 -11.07
N GLU A 590 -2.35 -29.72 -11.43
CA GLU A 590 -1.26 -29.09 -10.70
C GLU A 590 -1.79 -27.96 -9.81
N TYR A 591 -1.29 -27.89 -8.56
CA TYR A 591 -1.76 -26.99 -7.52
C TYR A 591 -0.59 -26.47 -6.65
N HIS A 592 0.50 -26.03 -7.29
CA HIS A 592 1.72 -25.59 -6.62
C HIS A 592 1.69 -24.10 -6.24
N ALA A 593 0.90 -23.28 -6.95
CA ALA A 593 0.80 -21.85 -6.70
C ALA A 593 0.45 -21.53 -5.24
N SER A 594 1.18 -20.62 -4.61
CA SER A 594 0.77 -20.00 -3.36
C SER A 594 -0.38 -19.00 -3.60
N PRO A 595 -1.01 -18.43 -2.57
CA PRO A 595 -2.00 -17.38 -2.77
C PRO A 595 -1.52 -16.21 -3.64
N TYR A 596 -0.24 -15.87 -3.58
CA TYR A 596 0.40 -14.84 -4.42
C TYR A 596 0.25 -15.13 -5.91
N MET A 597 0.62 -16.34 -6.36
CA MET A 597 0.58 -16.71 -7.79
C MET A 597 -0.77 -17.27 -8.23
N GLU A 598 -1.67 -17.63 -7.32
CA GLU A 598 -2.99 -18.15 -7.65
C GLU A 598 -3.83 -17.15 -8.45
N LYS A 599 -3.67 -15.84 -8.25
CA LYS A 599 -4.30 -14.79 -9.07
C LYS A 599 -4.06 -15.01 -10.57
N TYR A 600 -2.82 -15.32 -10.96
CA TYR A 600 -2.44 -15.50 -12.36
C TYR A 600 -2.96 -16.82 -12.93
N VAL A 601 -3.05 -17.87 -12.09
CA VAL A 601 -3.69 -19.14 -12.48
C VAL A 601 -5.17 -18.92 -12.74
N LEU A 602 -5.87 -18.21 -11.87
CA LEU A 602 -7.28 -17.87 -12.05
C LEU A 602 -7.49 -17.00 -13.32
N GLU A 603 -6.64 -15.99 -13.53
CA GLU A 603 -6.70 -15.16 -14.72
C GLU A 603 -6.48 -15.95 -16.01
N ALA A 604 -5.52 -16.88 -16.01
CA ALA A 604 -5.27 -17.77 -17.14
C ALA A 604 -6.50 -18.66 -17.45
N LEU A 605 -7.14 -19.21 -16.43
CA LEU A 605 -8.36 -20.02 -16.59
C LEU A 605 -9.49 -19.22 -17.20
N PHE A 606 -9.75 -17.99 -16.75
CA PHE A 606 -10.73 -17.10 -17.37
C PHE A 606 -10.36 -16.75 -18.81
N LYS A 607 -9.09 -16.46 -19.09
CA LYS A 607 -8.60 -16.15 -20.43
C LYS A 607 -8.75 -17.32 -21.40
N MET A 608 -8.64 -18.54 -20.91
CA MET A 608 -8.88 -19.77 -21.69
C MET A 608 -10.37 -20.16 -21.82
N GLY A 609 -11.31 -19.42 -21.18
CA GLY A 609 -12.74 -19.67 -21.24
C GLY A 609 -13.24 -20.72 -20.23
N HIS A 610 -12.50 -20.99 -19.16
CA HIS A 610 -12.84 -21.99 -18.13
C HIS A 610 -13.26 -21.33 -16.81
N ALA A 611 -14.19 -20.38 -16.86
CA ALA A 611 -14.71 -19.65 -15.70
C ALA A 611 -15.34 -20.56 -14.64
N ASP A 612 -15.99 -21.65 -15.05
CA ASP A 612 -16.58 -22.67 -14.16
C ASP A 612 -15.52 -23.34 -13.29
N PHE A 613 -14.44 -23.80 -13.90
CA PHE A 613 -13.33 -24.42 -13.20
C PHE A 613 -12.55 -23.40 -12.36
N ALA A 614 -12.38 -22.16 -12.82
CA ALA A 614 -11.75 -21.08 -12.06
C ALA A 614 -12.50 -20.80 -10.75
N ILE A 615 -13.85 -20.77 -10.78
CA ILE A 615 -14.69 -20.61 -9.58
C ILE A 615 -14.51 -21.81 -8.63
N GLU A 616 -14.53 -23.04 -9.15
CA GLU A 616 -14.34 -24.26 -8.35
C GLU A 616 -12.95 -24.26 -7.70
N ARG A 617 -11.89 -23.98 -8.46
CA ARG A 617 -10.51 -23.87 -7.96
C ARG A 617 -10.41 -22.80 -6.87
N MET A 618 -10.95 -21.61 -7.10
CA MET A 618 -10.98 -20.53 -6.11
C MET A 618 -11.64 -20.98 -4.80
N LYS A 619 -12.81 -21.61 -4.88
CA LYS A 619 -13.51 -22.10 -3.69
C LYS A 619 -12.73 -23.18 -2.96
N SER A 620 -12.14 -24.14 -3.67
CA SER A 620 -11.37 -25.21 -3.05
C SER A 620 -10.10 -24.71 -2.37
N ARG A 621 -9.37 -23.80 -3.02
CA ARG A 621 -8.09 -23.28 -2.50
C ARG A 621 -8.30 -22.38 -1.27
N TYR A 622 -9.28 -21.50 -1.29
CA TYR A 622 -9.54 -20.53 -0.20
C TYR A 622 -10.44 -21.09 0.92
N ALA A 623 -11.01 -22.30 0.75
CA ALA A 623 -11.92 -22.89 1.73
C ALA A 623 -11.36 -22.96 3.15
N LYS A 624 -10.06 -23.23 3.30
CA LYS A 624 -9.41 -23.31 4.59
C LYS A 624 -9.34 -21.95 5.30
N MET A 625 -9.03 -20.87 4.56
CA MET A 625 -8.98 -19.51 5.12
C MET A 625 -10.36 -19.06 5.62
N LEU A 626 -11.41 -19.37 4.87
CA LEU A 626 -12.78 -18.95 5.21
C LEU A 626 -13.43 -19.74 6.36
N LYS A 627 -12.83 -20.87 6.77
CA LYS A 627 -13.28 -21.61 7.97
C LYS A 627 -12.97 -20.91 9.28
N TYR A 628 -11.94 -20.07 9.32
CA TYR A 628 -11.58 -19.33 10.52
C TYR A 628 -12.45 -18.08 10.68
N ASP A 629 -12.70 -17.70 11.94
CA ASP A 629 -13.44 -16.47 12.29
C ASP A 629 -12.52 -15.22 12.20
N TYR A 630 -11.74 -15.13 11.13
CA TYR A 630 -10.94 -13.96 10.80
C TYR A 630 -11.58 -13.21 9.63
N THR A 631 -11.41 -11.90 9.61
CA THR A 631 -11.94 -11.03 8.55
C THR A 631 -10.91 -10.74 7.45
N THR A 632 -9.80 -11.48 7.46
CA THR A 632 -8.63 -11.26 6.62
C THR A 632 -8.17 -12.55 5.95
N LEU A 633 -7.27 -12.42 4.98
CA LEU A 633 -6.65 -13.52 4.24
C LEU A 633 -5.19 -13.71 4.69
N PHE A 634 -4.67 -14.92 4.46
CA PHE A 634 -3.40 -15.39 4.99
C PHE A 634 -2.28 -15.32 3.95
N GLU A 635 -1.03 -15.29 4.40
CA GLU A 635 0.15 -15.34 3.55
C GLU A 635 0.22 -16.65 2.73
N GLY A 636 0.03 -17.78 3.39
CA GLY A 636 0.00 -19.11 2.78
C GLY A 636 -1.40 -19.73 2.85
N TRP A 637 -1.53 -20.99 2.40
CA TRP A 637 -2.81 -21.71 2.40
C TRP A 637 -3.26 -22.17 3.81
N GLY A 638 -2.50 -21.88 4.86
CA GLY A 638 -2.80 -22.22 6.24
C GLY A 638 -2.12 -21.30 7.22
N ILE A 639 -2.23 -21.60 8.53
CA ILE A 639 -1.67 -20.82 9.63
C ILE A 639 -0.48 -21.57 10.25
N GLY A 640 0.59 -20.86 10.61
CA GLY A 640 1.79 -21.40 11.24
C GLY A 640 2.48 -22.44 10.36
N SER A 641 2.75 -23.63 10.89
CA SER A 641 3.41 -24.73 10.16
C SER A 641 2.59 -25.28 8.99
N GLU A 642 1.32 -24.96 8.88
CA GLU A 642 0.45 -25.35 7.77
C GLU A 642 0.54 -24.40 6.57
N GLY A 643 1.22 -23.26 6.72
CA GLY A 643 1.47 -22.27 5.68
C GLY A 643 2.95 -22.15 5.37
N PHE A 644 3.30 -21.90 4.13
CA PHE A 644 4.65 -21.46 3.78
C PHE A 644 4.91 -20.05 4.29
N GLY A 645 6.17 -19.73 4.60
CA GLY A 645 6.64 -18.39 4.81
C GLY A 645 6.30 -17.75 6.16
N GLY A 646 5.93 -18.52 7.18
CA GLY A 646 5.71 -18.00 8.53
C GLY A 646 4.28 -17.65 8.85
N GLY A 647 3.37 -17.62 7.87
CA GLY A 647 1.94 -17.74 8.06
C GLY A 647 1.27 -16.58 8.77
N THR A 648 1.51 -15.31 8.35
CA THR A 648 0.67 -14.20 8.78
C THR A 648 -0.78 -14.42 8.32
N ILE A 649 -1.73 -13.97 9.14
CA ILE A 649 -3.16 -14.05 8.83
C ILE A 649 -3.69 -12.75 8.19
N ASN A 650 -2.81 -11.86 7.80
CA ASN A 650 -3.10 -10.51 7.30
C ASN A 650 -2.15 -10.19 6.14
N HIS A 651 -2.39 -10.79 4.97
CA HIS A 651 -1.47 -10.65 3.83
C HIS A 651 -2.24 -10.39 2.55
N ALA A 652 -2.18 -9.16 2.05
CA ALA A 652 -3.06 -8.72 0.98
C ALA A 652 -2.76 -9.36 -0.38
N TRP A 653 -1.54 -9.81 -0.64
CA TRP A 653 -1.25 -10.52 -1.89
C TRP A 653 -2.20 -11.72 -2.18
N SER A 654 -2.87 -12.22 -1.14
CA SER A 654 -3.86 -13.30 -1.24
C SER A 654 -5.22 -12.83 -1.76
N GLY A 655 -5.44 -11.54 -1.88
CA GLY A 655 -6.71 -10.94 -2.30
C GLY A 655 -6.95 -10.97 -3.82
N GLY A 656 -6.09 -11.60 -4.60
CA GLY A 656 -6.26 -11.72 -6.06
C GLY A 656 -7.65 -12.11 -6.55
N PRO A 657 -8.43 -12.95 -5.84
CA PRO A 657 -9.83 -13.21 -6.18
C PRO A 657 -10.71 -11.97 -6.27
N LEU A 658 -10.47 -10.91 -5.50
CA LEU A 658 -11.20 -9.65 -5.57
C LEU A 658 -11.11 -9.05 -6.98
N THR A 659 -9.88 -8.95 -7.50
CA THR A 659 -9.62 -8.47 -8.85
C THR A 659 -10.30 -9.37 -9.89
N ILE A 660 -10.13 -10.68 -9.78
CA ILE A 660 -10.66 -11.66 -10.74
C ILE A 660 -12.19 -11.65 -10.79
N LEU A 661 -12.86 -11.60 -9.64
CA LEU A 661 -14.33 -11.55 -9.54
C LEU A 661 -14.89 -10.26 -10.16
N SER A 662 -14.26 -9.14 -9.91
CA SER A 662 -14.71 -7.85 -10.45
C SER A 662 -14.36 -7.70 -11.94
N GLN A 663 -13.12 -8.04 -12.31
CA GLN A 663 -12.59 -7.84 -13.65
C GLN A 663 -13.02 -8.90 -14.64
N LYS A 664 -12.91 -10.19 -14.29
CA LYS A 664 -13.13 -11.30 -15.23
C LYS A 664 -14.52 -11.89 -15.13
N LEU A 665 -15.02 -12.15 -13.91
CA LEU A 665 -16.34 -12.73 -13.74
C LEU A 665 -17.45 -11.72 -14.08
N CYS A 666 -17.39 -10.49 -13.56
CA CYS A 666 -18.28 -9.40 -13.96
C CYS A 666 -17.90 -8.74 -15.28
N GLY A 667 -16.67 -8.95 -15.74
CA GLY A 667 -16.17 -8.57 -17.05
C GLY A 667 -15.86 -7.08 -17.22
N ILE A 668 -15.61 -6.34 -16.14
CA ILE A 668 -15.35 -4.88 -16.19
C ILE A 668 -13.86 -4.64 -16.40
N GLU A 669 -13.44 -4.39 -17.64
CA GLU A 669 -12.04 -4.18 -18.00
C GLU A 669 -11.83 -2.88 -18.76
N PRO A 670 -10.81 -2.05 -18.39
CA PRO A 670 -10.49 -0.85 -19.16
C PRO A 670 -9.90 -1.25 -20.52
N THR A 671 -10.31 -0.52 -21.56
CA THR A 671 -9.78 -0.62 -22.93
C THR A 671 -9.05 0.65 -23.36
N ALA A 672 -9.08 1.67 -22.50
CA ALA A 672 -8.24 2.87 -22.57
C ALA A 672 -7.88 3.30 -21.13
N PRO A 673 -6.78 4.06 -20.96
CA PRO A 673 -6.34 4.51 -19.65
C PRO A 673 -7.44 5.20 -18.85
N GLY A 674 -7.51 4.90 -17.54
CA GLY A 674 -8.46 5.51 -16.61
C GLY A 674 -9.92 5.12 -16.85
N PHE A 675 -10.20 4.02 -17.54
CA PHE A 675 -11.56 3.63 -17.93
C PHE A 675 -12.26 4.64 -18.86
N GLN A 676 -11.52 5.46 -19.61
CA GLN A 676 -12.12 6.33 -20.62
C GLN A 676 -12.98 5.52 -21.60
N THR A 677 -12.49 4.34 -21.98
CA THR A 677 -13.30 3.30 -22.58
C THR A 677 -13.10 1.99 -21.83
N PHE A 678 -14.15 1.17 -21.73
CA PHE A 678 -14.07 -0.13 -21.05
C PHE A 678 -15.04 -1.14 -21.67
N ASP A 679 -14.67 -2.40 -21.53
CA ASP A 679 -15.54 -3.52 -21.89
C ASP A 679 -16.32 -4.02 -20.68
N VAL A 680 -17.51 -4.59 -20.94
CA VAL A 680 -18.23 -5.44 -20.00
C VAL A 680 -18.51 -6.76 -20.68
N LYS A 681 -17.64 -7.74 -20.38
CA LYS A 681 -17.66 -9.10 -20.96
C LYS A 681 -17.71 -10.15 -19.84
N PRO A 682 -18.87 -10.35 -19.20
CA PRO A 682 -18.98 -11.24 -18.06
C PRO A 682 -18.79 -12.71 -18.44
N GLN A 683 -18.11 -13.45 -17.58
CA GLN A 683 -17.92 -14.89 -17.64
C GLN A 683 -18.45 -15.51 -16.34
N LEU A 684 -19.74 -15.83 -16.31
CA LEU A 684 -20.43 -16.21 -15.07
C LEU A 684 -20.14 -17.65 -14.60
N GLY A 685 -19.53 -18.50 -15.43
CA GLY A 685 -19.24 -19.90 -15.08
C GLY A 685 -20.48 -20.63 -14.58
N THR A 686 -20.47 -21.06 -13.31
CA THR A 686 -21.58 -21.75 -12.65
C THR A 686 -22.65 -20.83 -12.04
N LEU A 687 -22.48 -19.51 -12.10
CA LEU A 687 -23.37 -18.54 -11.46
C LEU A 687 -24.51 -18.09 -12.37
N LYS A 688 -25.64 -17.73 -11.76
CA LYS A 688 -26.78 -17.09 -12.44
C LYS A 688 -26.77 -15.58 -12.29
N THR A 689 -26.26 -15.09 -11.20
CA THR A 689 -26.25 -13.65 -10.89
C THR A 689 -24.90 -13.19 -10.41
N ALA A 690 -24.47 -12.02 -10.85
CA ALA A 690 -23.32 -11.30 -10.32
C ALA A 690 -23.50 -9.80 -10.50
N SER A 691 -22.94 -9.02 -9.59
CA SER A 691 -22.88 -7.57 -9.70
C SER A 691 -21.56 -7.06 -9.15
N ALA A 692 -21.07 -5.98 -9.73
CA ALA A 692 -19.89 -5.27 -9.24
C ALA A 692 -20.04 -3.76 -9.46
N ALA A 693 -19.40 -3.00 -8.59
CA ALA A 693 -19.23 -1.56 -8.75
C ALA A 693 -17.78 -1.20 -8.48
N LEU A 694 -17.28 -0.18 -9.18
CA LEU A 694 -15.99 0.44 -8.90
C LEU A 694 -16.06 1.93 -9.18
N GLU A 695 -15.22 2.69 -8.48
CA GLU A 695 -15.11 4.12 -8.63
C GLU A 695 -13.89 4.48 -9.47
N THR A 696 -14.11 5.28 -10.51
CA THR A 696 -13.05 5.88 -11.33
C THR A 696 -13.03 7.38 -11.13
N HIS A 697 -12.01 8.07 -11.63
CA HIS A 697 -12.02 9.54 -11.62
C HIS A 697 -13.14 10.16 -12.48
N TYR A 698 -13.82 9.37 -13.33
CA TYR A 698 -15.03 9.76 -14.06
C TYR A 698 -16.32 9.53 -13.26
N GLY A 699 -16.27 8.80 -12.15
CA GLY A 699 -17.41 8.39 -11.34
C GLY A 699 -17.59 6.87 -11.28
N MET A 700 -18.78 6.48 -10.84
CA MET A 700 -19.09 5.07 -10.57
C MET A 700 -19.45 4.29 -11.83
N ILE A 701 -18.78 3.17 -12.05
CA ILE A 701 -19.23 2.12 -12.95
C ILE A 701 -19.98 1.09 -12.11
N ARG A 702 -21.22 0.73 -12.49
CA ARG A 702 -22.01 -0.33 -11.86
C ARG A 702 -22.51 -1.30 -12.89
N VAL A 703 -22.38 -2.57 -12.60
CA VAL A 703 -22.78 -3.66 -13.47
C VAL A 703 -23.58 -4.68 -12.65
N SER A 704 -24.75 -5.07 -13.12
CA SER A 704 -25.55 -6.16 -12.57
C SER A 704 -26.00 -7.08 -13.68
N ILE A 705 -25.75 -8.38 -13.52
CA ILE A 705 -25.93 -9.40 -14.54
C ILE A 705 -26.82 -10.51 -13.98
N SER A 706 -27.81 -10.96 -14.77
CA SER A 706 -28.63 -12.10 -14.39
C SER A 706 -29.01 -12.94 -15.62
N ARG A 707 -28.93 -14.27 -15.50
CA ARG A 707 -29.36 -15.22 -16.51
C ARG A 707 -30.39 -16.21 -15.95
N LYS A 708 -31.30 -16.72 -16.80
CA LYS A 708 -32.36 -17.61 -16.37
C LYS A 708 -31.85 -18.96 -15.82
N SER A 709 -30.77 -19.45 -16.37
CA SER A 709 -30.13 -20.71 -15.95
C SER A 709 -28.65 -20.67 -16.28
N VAL A 710 -27.85 -21.52 -15.64
CA VAL A 710 -26.42 -21.68 -15.90
C VAL A 710 -26.13 -22.02 -17.38
N LYS A 711 -27.03 -22.73 -18.03
CA LYS A 711 -26.92 -23.10 -19.47
C LYS A 711 -27.34 -21.97 -20.43
N SER A 712 -27.84 -20.84 -19.92
CA SER A 712 -28.25 -19.74 -20.79
C SER A 712 -27.04 -18.93 -21.24
N HIS A 713 -26.81 -18.84 -22.54
CA HIS A 713 -25.81 -17.95 -23.17
C HIS A 713 -26.32 -16.51 -23.33
N VAL A 714 -27.47 -16.17 -22.75
CA VAL A 714 -28.02 -14.82 -22.75
C VAL A 714 -28.36 -14.41 -21.33
N ALA A 715 -27.85 -13.26 -20.94
CA ALA A 715 -28.12 -12.62 -19.66
C ALA A 715 -28.78 -11.25 -19.84
N SER A 716 -29.47 -10.79 -18.79
CA SER A 716 -29.86 -9.39 -18.63
C SER A 716 -28.71 -8.66 -18.01
N LEU A 717 -28.32 -7.51 -18.55
CA LEU A 717 -27.36 -6.58 -18.01
C LEU A 717 -28.05 -5.28 -17.65
N ALA A 718 -27.85 -4.81 -16.42
CA ALA A 718 -28.05 -3.42 -16.04
C ALA A 718 -26.65 -2.79 -15.84
N ILE A 719 -26.41 -1.65 -16.47
CA ILE A 719 -25.12 -0.97 -16.41
C ILE A 719 -25.31 0.55 -16.21
N GLU A 720 -24.47 1.13 -15.36
CA GLU A 720 -24.30 2.58 -15.21
C GLU A 720 -22.91 2.95 -15.76
N VAL A 721 -22.91 3.82 -16.77
CA VAL A 721 -21.71 4.32 -17.45
C VAL A 721 -21.53 5.77 -17.03
N PRO A 722 -20.40 6.13 -16.37
CA PRO A 722 -20.17 7.51 -15.92
C PRO A 722 -19.93 8.48 -17.07
N GLU A 723 -20.15 9.76 -16.81
CA GLU A 723 -19.96 10.84 -17.79
C GLU A 723 -18.48 10.89 -18.26
N GLY A 724 -18.29 11.16 -19.55
CA GLY A 724 -16.94 11.17 -20.15
C GLY A 724 -16.37 9.80 -20.51
N THR A 725 -17.11 8.72 -20.28
CA THR A 725 -16.66 7.37 -20.60
C THR A 725 -17.56 6.64 -21.62
N THR A 726 -17.06 5.53 -22.13
CA THR A 726 -17.78 4.70 -23.10
C THR A 726 -17.59 3.22 -22.76
N ALA A 727 -18.70 2.51 -22.61
CA ALA A 727 -18.71 1.07 -22.39
C ALA A 727 -19.02 0.29 -23.67
N THR A 728 -18.37 -0.86 -23.87
CA THR A 728 -18.70 -1.80 -24.95
C THR A 728 -19.11 -3.15 -24.36
N VAL A 729 -20.21 -3.70 -24.87
CA VAL A 729 -20.72 -5.03 -24.51
C VAL A 729 -20.96 -5.87 -25.76
N THR A 730 -21.01 -7.19 -25.63
CA THR A 730 -21.49 -8.07 -26.69
C THR A 730 -23.00 -8.28 -26.51
N ALA A 731 -23.81 -7.70 -27.40
CA ALA A 731 -25.25 -7.89 -27.39
C ALA A 731 -25.64 -9.36 -27.62
N SER A 732 -26.86 -9.76 -27.27
CA SER A 732 -27.34 -11.16 -27.38
C SER A 732 -27.28 -11.74 -28.78
N ASN A 733 -27.25 -10.89 -29.81
CA ASN A 733 -27.06 -11.29 -31.23
C ASN A 733 -25.58 -11.43 -31.64
N GLY A 734 -24.64 -11.34 -30.68
CA GLY A 734 -23.21 -11.46 -30.91
C GLY A 734 -22.53 -10.20 -31.46
N LYS A 735 -23.25 -9.10 -31.66
CA LYS A 735 -22.68 -7.85 -32.17
C LYS A 735 -22.21 -6.95 -31.00
N PRO A 736 -21.09 -6.23 -31.14
CA PRO A 736 -20.69 -5.24 -30.16
C PRO A 736 -21.72 -4.08 -30.11
N LYS A 737 -22.01 -3.61 -28.91
CA LYS A 737 -22.85 -2.44 -28.65
C LYS A 737 -22.09 -1.48 -27.75
N THR A 738 -21.92 -0.26 -28.24
CA THR A 738 -21.26 0.83 -27.50
C THR A 738 -22.32 1.69 -26.81
N MET A 739 -22.03 2.11 -25.57
CA MET A 739 -22.89 2.93 -24.74
C MET A 739 -22.08 4.09 -24.16
N THR A 740 -22.58 5.30 -24.31
CA THR A 740 -22.05 6.51 -23.67
C THR A 740 -22.63 6.65 -22.25
N ALA A 741 -22.36 7.79 -21.59
CA ALA A 741 -22.87 8.07 -20.25
C ALA A 741 -24.36 7.80 -20.10
N GLY A 742 -24.76 7.16 -19.00
CA GLY A 742 -26.17 6.86 -18.71
C GLY A 742 -26.40 5.49 -18.08
N LYS A 743 -27.69 5.19 -17.84
CA LYS A 743 -28.14 3.90 -17.30
C LYS A 743 -28.83 3.10 -18.38
N TYR A 744 -28.42 1.85 -18.55
CA TYR A 744 -28.94 0.99 -19.60
C TYR A 744 -29.37 -0.36 -19.04
N SER A 745 -30.40 -0.95 -19.68
CA SER A 745 -30.81 -2.33 -19.44
C SER A 745 -30.96 -3.02 -20.80
N LEU A 746 -30.25 -4.13 -20.97
CA LEU A 746 -30.22 -4.84 -22.26
C LEU A 746 -29.96 -6.35 -22.09
N LYS A 747 -30.12 -7.09 -23.17
CA LYS A 747 -29.70 -8.50 -23.24
C LYS A 747 -28.31 -8.57 -23.86
N ILE A 748 -27.43 -9.31 -23.21
CA ILE A 748 -26.06 -9.57 -23.66
C ILE A 748 -25.83 -11.05 -23.89
N LYS A 749 -24.82 -11.36 -24.69
CA LYS A 749 -24.28 -12.72 -24.78
C LYS A 749 -23.36 -12.94 -23.57
N VAL A 750 -23.44 -14.10 -22.95
CA VAL A 750 -22.51 -14.58 -21.90
C VAL A 750 -22.00 -15.96 -22.28
N ASP A 751 -20.81 -16.28 -21.87
CA ASP A 751 -20.18 -17.58 -22.13
C ASP A 751 -20.64 -18.63 -21.14
#